data_694ff9f2cc1ffbd73e2b23c10804d71d
#
_entry.id   694ff9f2cc1ffbd73e2b23c10804d71d
#
_cell.length_a   1.000
_cell.length_b   1.000
_cell.length_c   1.000
_cell.angle_alpha   90.00
_cell.angle_beta   90.00
_cell.angle_gamma   90.00
#
_symmetry.space_group_name_H-M   'P 1'
#
loop_
_entity.id
_entity.type
_entity.pdbx_description
1 polymer ?
#
loop_
_entity_poly.entity_id
_entity_poly.type
_entity_poly.pdbx_seq_one_letter_code
_entity_poly.pdbx_strand_id
1 'polypeptide(L)'
;MRPPLACALLCASPATAQQLNPDSTAIDAPVALDADRLYFDHDTETVRARGSVIVTYKSATLRAQALDYDIANDRVTAIGVFTLEDEAGNIIMARDAMLEDRLNRGQLSDLKITLENKAWMTAAQAQRQSPTRARLRDAAFSLCEVCEDNPTPTWALRAGQVIHDRDDQNVYYRDVRFELFGAPILYLPYFEHPDPTVKRRTGLLMPYGGRDSELGFFAEVPVFWNMAPNYDLTLTPGITTKERGYLKTEYRHRFGNGRLNASGSITYVRERDDNNKETGDNKIRGHIFADGNWSLGNGRTIGFDLARASDETYLRRYSISNLDTLTSRLYFERMAGLDHLYIDAYAFQTQLDDVDQDETPLILPLVEYEFTSAPKYWGGRFSGTISTLGLYRQSGTDLARLTTSLGWSKTYLSTMGDLFTITGMVRTDVIATQDEPNLGGHESDIAFRFEPLAAIEWRRPFARIGENFTQVIEPIVMVVVAPYDGSYKEFPNEDSLSFEFDETNLFDVDRFPGHDQWEGGPRLVAGLRWGFYGPGTTGFRIFIGQNLRPNNNRAFDVSSGLRGRVSHIVGQTDLFLFDTVSLSHRFRFDYDTTEFERNEFEFIAAPERFTLRVGYIDISENFSISGLEDTEEVNADLRLHIAGFWGIFGGVRYDLTEDGGPLQYRGGIVYQDDCFYFELGLKRKLTSDRDVPSSTTIGVRVNLRQLG
;
A
#
# COMPACT_ATOMS: atom_id res chain seq x y z
N MET A 1 -30.76 -2.36 -13.08
CA MET A 1 -29.96 -2.10 -11.89
C MET A 1 -29.82 -3.38 -11.09
N ARG A 2 -28.70 -4.05 -11.18
CA ARG A 2 -28.33 -5.15 -10.29
C ARG A 2 -27.17 -4.65 -9.44
N PRO A 3 -27.17 -4.87 -8.11
CA PRO A 3 -26.05 -4.43 -7.27
C PRO A 3 -24.82 -5.35 -7.51
N PRO A 4 -23.60 -4.86 -7.27
CA PRO A 4 -22.40 -5.64 -7.39
C PRO A 4 -22.38 -6.72 -6.31
N LEU A 5 -21.93 -7.92 -6.70
CA LEU A 5 -21.68 -9.03 -5.80
C LEU A 5 -20.67 -8.64 -4.72
N ALA A 6 -21.13 -8.61 -3.50
CA ALA A 6 -20.27 -8.60 -2.33
C ALA A 6 -19.53 -9.95 -2.26
N CYS A 7 -18.20 -9.90 -2.33
CA CYS A 7 -17.34 -11.03 -2.02
C CYS A 7 -17.50 -11.33 -0.52
N ALA A 8 -18.25 -12.37 -0.20
CA ALA A 8 -18.35 -12.88 1.15
C ALA A 8 -17.01 -13.56 1.50
N LEU A 9 -16.20 -12.89 2.32
CA LEU A 9 -15.10 -13.52 3.04
C LEU A 9 -15.70 -14.51 4.04
N LEU A 10 -15.62 -15.80 3.71
CA LEU A 10 -15.80 -16.89 4.67
C LEU A 10 -14.62 -16.84 5.66
N CYS A 11 -14.87 -16.32 6.86
CA CYS A 11 -14.04 -16.58 8.01
C CYS A 11 -14.09 -18.09 8.34
N ALA A 12 -13.05 -18.82 7.94
CA ALA A 12 -12.79 -20.12 8.51
C ALA A 12 -12.31 -19.93 9.94
N SER A 13 -13.12 -20.32 10.89
CA SER A 13 -12.75 -20.44 12.30
C SER A 13 -11.53 -21.36 12.45
N PRO A 14 -10.59 -21.10 13.36
CA PRO A 14 -9.49 -22.00 13.62
C PRO A 14 -10.06 -23.31 14.18
N ALA A 15 -9.84 -24.40 13.46
CA ALA A 15 -10.09 -25.73 13.99
C ALA A 15 -9.17 -25.91 15.21
N THR A 16 -9.78 -26.00 16.37
CA THR A 16 -9.14 -26.47 17.60
C THR A 16 -8.48 -27.81 17.31
N ALA A 17 -7.16 -27.87 17.50
CA ALA A 17 -6.43 -29.11 17.48
C ALA A 17 -7.01 -30.01 18.57
N GLN A 18 -7.85 -30.97 18.19
CA GLN A 18 -8.19 -32.09 19.04
C GLN A 18 -6.93 -32.94 19.18
N GLN A 19 -6.42 -33.04 20.42
CA GLN A 19 -5.47 -34.07 20.80
C GLN A 19 -6.10 -35.42 20.50
N LEU A 20 -5.59 -36.08 19.49
CA LEU A 20 -5.90 -37.46 19.19
C LEU A 20 -5.34 -38.31 20.33
N ASN A 21 -6.23 -38.87 21.10
CA ASN A 21 -5.97 -39.91 22.08
C ASN A 21 -5.38 -41.14 21.37
N PRO A 22 -4.23 -41.71 21.78
CA PRO A 22 -3.58 -42.79 21.04
C PRO A 22 -4.21 -44.18 21.22
N ASP A 23 -5.41 -44.30 21.75
CA ASP A 23 -6.13 -45.54 21.97
C ASP A 23 -7.48 -45.64 21.22
N SER A 24 -7.45 -45.41 19.92
CA SER A 24 -8.50 -45.93 19.05
C SER A 24 -7.88 -46.95 18.07
N THR A 25 -8.22 -48.17 18.18
CA THR A 25 -8.08 -49.21 17.14
C THR A 25 -8.73 -48.67 15.86
N ALA A 26 -7.98 -47.95 15.05
CA ALA A 26 -8.40 -47.52 13.73
C ALA A 26 -8.58 -48.82 12.90
N ILE A 27 -9.78 -49.11 12.52
CA ILE A 27 -10.07 -50.10 11.49
C ILE A 27 -9.33 -49.62 10.25
N ASP A 28 -8.23 -50.29 9.86
CA ASP A 28 -7.48 -50.02 8.65
C ASP A 28 -8.44 -50.02 7.48
N ALA A 29 -8.51 -48.94 6.71
CA ALA A 29 -9.34 -48.90 5.53
C ALA A 29 -8.89 -50.01 4.57
N PRO A 30 -9.81 -50.75 3.93
CA PRO A 30 -9.42 -51.83 3.05
C PRO A 30 -8.61 -51.29 1.86
N VAL A 31 -7.50 -51.97 1.54
CA VAL A 31 -6.75 -51.73 0.30
C VAL A 31 -7.49 -52.45 -0.83
N ALA A 32 -7.93 -51.70 -1.84
CA ALA A 32 -8.47 -52.25 -3.06
C ALA A 32 -7.36 -52.44 -4.09
N LEU A 33 -7.22 -53.65 -4.64
CA LEU A 33 -6.27 -54.00 -5.70
C LEU A 33 -7.05 -54.50 -6.91
N ASP A 34 -6.84 -53.90 -8.06
CA ASP A 34 -7.35 -54.29 -9.37
C ASP A 34 -6.17 -54.53 -10.33
N ALA A 35 -6.21 -55.58 -11.13
CA ALA A 35 -5.16 -55.93 -12.08
C ALA A 35 -5.67 -56.89 -13.14
N ASP A 36 -5.07 -56.89 -14.35
CA ASP A 36 -5.43 -57.84 -15.42
C ASP A 36 -5.19 -59.31 -14.98
N ARG A 37 -4.16 -59.54 -14.16
CA ARG A 37 -3.79 -60.83 -13.61
C ARG A 37 -3.28 -60.71 -12.18
N LEU A 38 -3.76 -61.58 -11.31
CA LEU A 38 -3.34 -61.71 -9.91
C LEU A 38 -2.88 -63.10 -9.64
N TYR A 39 -1.67 -63.27 -9.09
CA TYR A 39 -1.08 -64.55 -8.70
C TYR A 39 -0.71 -64.49 -7.21
N PHE A 40 -1.01 -65.54 -6.48
CA PHE A 40 -0.52 -65.75 -5.13
C PHE A 40 0.45 -66.93 -5.12
N ASP A 41 1.67 -66.67 -4.74
CA ASP A 41 2.72 -67.69 -4.56
C ASP A 41 2.74 -68.10 -3.10
N HIS A 42 2.32 -69.33 -2.85
CA HIS A 42 2.12 -69.89 -1.49
C HIS A 42 3.46 -70.17 -0.79
N ASP A 43 4.54 -70.50 -1.56
CA ASP A 43 5.81 -70.86 -1.00
C ASP A 43 6.61 -69.64 -0.53
N THR A 44 6.41 -68.53 -1.19
CA THR A 44 7.08 -67.23 -0.88
C THR A 44 6.14 -66.22 -0.21
N GLU A 45 4.86 -66.58 0.04
CA GLU A 45 3.81 -65.67 0.57
C GLU A 45 3.75 -64.35 -0.17
N THR A 46 3.89 -64.39 -1.52
CA THR A 46 3.95 -63.17 -2.36
C THR A 46 2.73 -63.06 -3.25
N VAL A 47 2.06 -61.88 -3.20
CA VAL A 47 1.03 -61.48 -4.15
C VAL A 47 1.66 -60.77 -5.33
N ARG A 48 1.44 -61.26 -6.56
CA ARG A 48 1.95 -60.66 -7.79
C ARG A 48 0.82 -60.17 -8.66
N ALA A 49 0.73 -58.84 -8.85
CA ALA A 49 -0.23 -58.20 -9.76
C ALA A 49 0.48 -57.80 -11.07
N ARG A 50 -0.14 -58.10 -12.20
CA ARG A 50 0.42 -57.80 -13.53
C ARG A 50 -0.63 -57.21 -14.45
N GLY A 51 -0.26 -56.18 -15.23
CA GLY A 51 -1.09 -55.49 -16.22
C GLY A 51 -2.11 -54.56 -15.55
N SER A 52 -2.15 -53.32 -15.95
CA SER A 52 -3.10 -52.26 -15.50
C SER A 52 -3.37 -52.25 -13.98
N VAL A 53 -2.30 -52.44 -13.19
CA VAL A 53 -2.43 -52.54 -11.73
C VAL A 53 -2.88 -51.22 -11.12
N ILE A 54 -3.98 -51.23 -10.39
CA ILE A 54 -4.50 -50.06 -9.64
C ILE A 54 -4.64 -50.47 -8.18
N VAL A 55 -3.98 -49.73 -7.30
CA VAL A 55 -4.10 -49.90 -5.84
C VAL A 55 -4.70 -48.61 -5.28
N THR A 56 -5.81 -48.73 -4.60
CA THR A 56 -6.48 -47.62 -3.93
C THR A 56 -6.50 -47.86 -2.43
N TYR A 57 -6.00 -46.86 -1.69
CA TYR A 57 -6.03 -46.82 -0.24
C TYR A 57 -6.50 -45.47 0.22
N LYS A 58 -7.64 -45.37 0.87
CA LYS A 58 -8.35 -44.13 1.17
C LYS A 58 -8.56 -43.31 -0.12
N SER A 59 -8.00 -42.08 -0.21
CA SER A 59 -8.03 -41.24 -1.41
C SER A 59 -6.76 -41.34 -2.28
N ALA A 60 -5.73 -42.06 -1.82
CA ALA A 60 -4.50 -42.27 -2.60
C ALA A 60 -4.69 -43.37 -3.65
N THR A 61 -4.19 -43.15 -4.86
CA THR A 61 -4.29 -44.14 -5.98
C THR A 61 -2.92 -44.37 -6.60
N LEU A 62 -2.44 -45.59 -6.56
CA LEU A 62 -1.23 -46.03 -7.26
C LEU A 62 -1.62 -46.78 -8.55
N ARG A 63 -1.00 -46.44 -9.66
CA ARG A 63 -1.12 -47.08 -10.97
C ARG A 63 0.22 -47.59 -11.42
N ALA A 64 0.34 -48.92 -11.71
CA ALA A 64 1.59 -49.56 -12.10
C ALA A 64 1.37 -50.62 -13.18
N GLN A 65 2.44 -51.03 -13.86
CA GLN A 65 2.40 -52.16 -14.78
C GLN A 65 2.52 -53.50 -14.06
N ALA A 66 3.31 -53.53 -13.00
CA ALA A 66 3.52 -54.70 -12.20
C ALA A 66 3.81 -54.34 -10.74
N LEU A 67 3.25 -55.11 -9.80
CA LEU A 67 3.44 -54.94 -8.38
C LEU A 67 3.57 -56.32 -7.71
N ASP A 68 4.58 -56.48 -6.88
CA ASP A 68 4.79 -57.66 -6.04
C ASP A 68 4.70 -57.21 -4.57
N TYR A 69 3.90 -57.95 -3.77
CA TYR A 69 3.77 -57.74 -2.33
C TYR A 69 4.19 -58.98 -1.58
N ASP A 70 5.30 -58.92 -0.91
CA ASP A 70 5.83 -59.92 -0.01
C ASP A 70 5.20 -59.68 1.37
N ILE A 71 4.27 -60.57 1.74
CA ILE A 71 3.47 -60.48 2.97
C ILE A 71 4.34 -60.71 4.20
N ALA A 72 5.29 -61.67 4.12
CA ALA A 72 6.15 -62.04 5.24
C ALA A 72 7.07 -60.92 5.67
N ASN A 73 7.56 -60.09 4.70
CA ASN A 73 8.49 -59.02 4.94
C ASN A 73 7.82 -57.64 4.86
N ASP A 74 6.49 -57.56 4.65
CA ASP A 74 5.73 -56.32 4.44
C ASP A 74 6.40 -55.42 3.40
N ARG A 75 6.79 -56.00 2.24
CA ARG A 75 7.54 -55.36 1.19
C ARG A 75 6.73 -55.26 -0.10
N VAL A 76 6.55 -54.04 -0.59
CA VAL A 76 5.94 -53.74 -1.89
C VAL A 76 7.06 -53.40 -2.90
N THR A 77 7.06 -54.12 -4.03
CA THR A 77 7.97 -53.84 -5.14
C THR A 77 7.15 -53.45 -6.37
N ALA A 78 7.23 -52.22 -6.80
CA ALA A 78 6.69 -51.79 -8.08
C ALA A 78 7.77 -51.90 -9.14
N ILE A 79 7.47 -52.54 -10.27
CA ILE A 79 8.40 -52.78 -11.38
C ILE A 79 7.91 -52.04 -12.61
N GLY A 80 8.79 -51.21 -13.19
CA GLY A 80 8.45 -50.35 -14.30
C GLY A 80 7.87 -49.01 -13.83
N VAL A 81 7.49 -48.16 -14.78
CA VAL A 81 6.96 -46.81 -14.45
C VAL A 81 5.62 -46.96 -13.70
N PHE A 82 5.54 -46.28 -12.57
CA PHE A 82 4.32 -46.17 -11.79
C PHE A 82 4.00 -44.68 -11.44
N THR A 83 2.74 -44.43 -11.15
CA THR A 83 2.23 -43.15 -10.71
C THR A 83 1.45 -43.34 -9.41
N LEU A 84 1.77 -42.54 -8.41
CA LEU A 84 1.02 -42.46 -7.15
C LEU A 84 0.48 -41.03 -7.00
N GLU A 85 -0.83 -40.94 -6.89
CA GLU A 85 -1.54 -39.75 -6.49
C GLU A 85 -1.86 -39.85 -5.00
N ASP A 86 -1.35 -38.92 -4.18
CA ASP A 86 -1.56 -38.95 -2.74
C ASP A 86 -2.86 -38.21 -2.33
N GLU A 87 -3.20 -38.26 -1.03
CA GLU A 87 -4.40 -37.62 -0.48
C GLU A 87 -4.41 -36.08 -0.64
N ALA A 88 -3.26 -35.45 -0.84
CA ALA A 88 -3.11 -34.02 -1.02
C ALA A 88 -3.11 -33.59 -2.50
N GLY A 89 -3.31 -34.54 -3.44
CA GLY A 89 -3.27 -34.26 -4.88
C GLY A 89 -1.86 -34.17 -5.48
N ASN A 90 -0.81 -34.56 -4.72
CA ASN A 90 0.54 -34.60 -5.28
C ASN A 90 0.68 -35.84 -6.18
N ILE A 91 1.36 -35.66 -7.32
CA ILE A 91 1.63 -36.73 -8.27
C ILE A 91 3.06 -37.18 -8.15
N ILE A 92 3.29 -38.43 -7.75
CA ILE A 92 4.63 -39.04 -7.64
C ILE A 92 4.76 -40.05 -8.77
N MET A 93 5.74 -39.84 -9.65
CA MET A 93 6.10 -40.80 -10.70
C MET A 93 7.50 -41.36 -10.44
N ALA A 94 7.69 -42.66 -10.57
CA ALA A 94 9.02 -43.23 -10.51
C ALA A 94 9.08 -44.47 -11.41
N ARG A 95 10.30 -44.96 -11.73
CA ARG A 95 10.49 -46.12 -12.60
C ARG A 95 10.36 -47.40 -11.81
N ASP A 96 11.01 -47.51 -10.68
CA ASP A 96 10.98 -48.71 -9.81
C ASP A 96 10.93 -48.24 -8.36
N ALA A 97 10.21 -48.99 -7.53
CA ALA A 97 10.13 -48.76 -6.11
C ALA A 97 10.23 -50.06 -5.34
N MET A 98 10.96 -50.03 -4.25
CA MET A 98 10.94 -51.04 -3.21
C MET A 98 10.62 -50.33 -1.90
N LEU A 99 9.47 -50.63 -1.32
CA LEU A 99 8.94 -50.01 -0.12
C LEU A 99 8.67 -51.07 0.93
N GLU A 100 9.03 -50.82 2.16
CA GLU A 100 8.92 -51.72 3.32
C GLU A 100 8.27 -50.97 4.49
N ASP A 101 7.93 -51.69 5.54
CA ASP A 101 7.40 -51.14 6.79
C ASP A 101 6.18 -50.25 6.53
N ARG A 102 5.14 -50.79 5.93
CA ARG A 102 3.92 -50.05 5.53
C ARG A 102 4.20 -48.80 4.69
N LEU A 103 5.13 -48.92 3.75
CA LEU A 103 5.59 -47.86 2.88
C LEU A 103 6.40 -46.73 3.58
N ASN A 104 6.82 -46.92 4.84
CA ASN A 104 7.55 -45.92 5.62
C ASN A 104 9.05 -45.88 5.28
N ARG A 105 9.60 -46.95 4.70
CA ARG A 105 10.99 -47.01 4.26
C ARG A 105 11.07 -47.54 2.83
N GLY A 106 12.12 -47.18 2.11
CA GLY A 106 12.33 -47.77 0.79
C GLY A 106 13.18 -46.92 -0.13
N GLN A 107 13.27 -47.38 -1.38
CA GLN A 107 14.07 -46.77 -2.43
C GLN A 107 13.21 -46.64 -3.70
N LEU A 108 13.40 -45.51 -4.39
CA LEU A 108 12.78 -45.19 -5.67
C LEU A 108 13.86 -44.73 -6.66
N SER A 109 13.66 -45.10 -7.91
CA SER A 109 14.57 -44.70 -9.02
C SER A 109 13.81 -43.78 -9.99
N ASP A 110 14.52 -42.81 -10.57
CA ASP A 110 13.97 -41.84 -11.52
C ASP A 110 12.68 -41.17 -11.03
N LEU A 111 12.77 -40.62 -9.81
CA LEU A 111 11.65 -39.95 -9.15
C LEU A 111 11.32 -38.59 -9.77
N LYS A 112 10.03 -38.36 -10.02
CA LYS A 112 9.46 -37.03 -10.31
C LYS A 112 8.25 -36.83 -9.41
N ILE A 113 8.26 -35.76 -8.63
CA ILE A 113 7.13 -35.32 -7.80
C ILE A 113 6.62 -34.01 -8.38
N THR A 114 5.31 -33.92 -8.58
CA THR A 114 4.61 -32.67 -8.90
C THR A 114 3.64 -32.39 -7.76
N LEU A 115 3.81 -31.26 -7.10
CA LEU A 115 2.97 -30.83 -5.99
C LEU A 115 1.70 -30.14 -6.50
N GLU A 116 0.66 -30.05 -5.68
CA GLU A 116 -0.60 -29.37 -6.01
C GLU A 116 -0.37 -27.92 -6.46
N ASN A 117 0.59 -27.22 -5.88
CA ASN A 117 0.98 -25.85 -6.24
C ASN A 117 1.87 -25.75 -7.50
N LYS A 118 1.93 -26.85 -8.31
CA LYS A 118 2.74 -27.00 -9.52
C LYS A 118 4.26 -26.99 -9.32
N ALA A 119 4.73 -26.87 -8.08
CA ALA A 119 6.15 -27.10 -7.76
C ALA A 119 6.54 -28.52 -8.13
N TRP A 120 7.75 -28.74 -8.61
CA TRP A 120 8.21 -30.04 -8.96
C TRP A 120 9.61 -30.35 -8.41
N MET A 121 9.83 -31.63 -8.18
CA MET A 121 11.12 -32.17 -7.75
C MET A 121 11.43 -33.43 -8.54
N THR A 122 12.67 -33.56 -8.99
CA THR A 122 13.17 -34.80 -9.61
C THR A 122 14.38 -35.30 -8.85
N ALA A 123 14.63 -36.61 -8.89
CA ALA A 123 15.84 -37.22 -8.35
C ALA A 123 16.17 -38.51 -9.08
N ALA A 124 17.45 -38.76 -9.37
CA ALA A 124 17.88 -40.03 -9.92
C ALA A 124 17.64 -41.18 -8.93
N GLN A 125 17.82 -40.93 -7.65
CA GLN A 125 17.53 -41.87 -6.59
C GLN A 125 16.87 -41.16 -5.40
N ALA A 126 15.86 -41.78 -4.82
CA ALA A 126 15.24 -41.33 -3.60
C ALA A 126 15.23 -42.48 -2.58
N GLN A 127 15.61 -42.21 -1.34
CA GLN A 127 15.58 -43.10 -0.23
C GLN A 127 14.71 -42.54 0.88
N ARG A 128 13.61 -43.18 1.18
CA ARG A 128 12.78 -42.88 2.34
C ARG A 128 13.37 -43.60 3.55
N GLN A 129 13.90 -42.84 4.49
CA GLN A 129 14.58 -43.40 5.68
C GLN A 129 13.61 -43.62 6.85
N SER A 130 12.57 -42.75 6.92
CA SER A 130 11.50 -42.80 7.92
C SER A 130 10.25 -42.12 7.34
N PRO A 131 9.11 -42.16 8.04
CA PRO A 131 7.90 -41.43 7.65
C PRO A 131 8.12 -39.93 7.42
N THR A 132 9.11 -39.36 8.12
CA THR A 132 9.38 -37.93 8.15
C THR A 132 10.66 -37.51 7.43
N ARG A 133 11.53 -38.47 7.01
CA ARG A 133 12.83 -38.16 6.44
C ARG A 133 13.10 -38.90 5.12
N ALA A 134 13.38 -38.09 4.09
CA ALA A 134 13.75 -38.58 2.76
C ALA A 134 15.10 -38.00 2.32
N ARG A 135 15.92 -38.85 1.66
CA ARG A 135 17.19 -38.45 1.03
C ARG A 135 17.09 -38.66 -0.47
N LEU A 136 17.44 -37.64 -1.24
CA LEU A 136 17.46 -37.66 -2.70
C LEU A 136 18.88 -37.43 -3.19
N ARG A 137 19.25 -38.07 -4.29
CA ARG A 137 20.52 -37.91 -4.98
C ARG A 137 20.28 -37.41 -6.39
N ASP A 138 21.18 -36.53 -6.87
CA ASP A 138 21.11 -35.89 -8.16
C ASP A 138 19.72 -35.30 -8.38
N ALA A 139 19.33 -34.43 -7.44
CA ALA A 139 17.99 -33.88 -7.37
C ALA A 139 17.93 -32.48 -8.00
N ALA A 140 16.77 -32.18 -8.59
CA ALA A 140 16.41 -30.84 -9.04
C ALA A 140 15.06 -30.42 -8.44
N PHE A 141 14.94 -29.16 -8.06
CA PHE A 141 13.75 -28.56 -7.48
C PHE A 141 13.45 -27.22 -8.13
N SER A 142 12.20 -26.95 -8.43
CA SER A 142 11.73 -25.64 -8.87
C SER A 142 10.27 -25.43 -8.48
N LEU A 143 9.91 -24.16 -8.27
CA LEU A 143 8.52 -23.69 -8.12
C LEU A 143 7.94 -23.20 -9.46
N CYS A 144 8.76 -23.14 -10.50
CA CYS A 144 8.33 -22.74 -11.85
C CYS A 144 7.61 -23.86 -12.54
N GLU A 145 6.44 -23.60 -13.07
CA GLU A 145 5.71 -24.55 -13.92
C GLU A 145 6.52 -24.82 -15.21
N VAL A 146 6.60 -26.08 -15.59
CA VAL A 146 7.20 -26.50 -16.85
C VAL A 146 6.12 -27.09 -17.75
N CYS A 147 6.06 -26.63 -19.00
CA CYS A 147 5.12 -27.11 -20.02
C CYS A 147 5.86 -27.91 -21.09
N GLU A 148 5.14 -28.67 -21.90
CA GLU A 148 5.74 -29.40 -23.03
C GLU A 148 6.49 -28.48 -23.99
N ASP A 149 5.96 -27.27 -24.23
CA ASP A 149 6.55 -26.27 -25.11
C ASP A 149 7.76 -25.54 -24.47
N ASN A 150 7.88 -25.55 -23.14
CA ASN A 150 8.99 -24.95 -22.40
C ASN A 150 9.41 -25.86 -21.23
N PRO A 151 10.25 -26.87 -21.50
CA PRO A 151 10.67 -27.85 -20.48
C PRO A 151 11.72 -27.30 -19.52
N THR A 152 12.27 -26.11 -19.76
CA THR A 152 13.29 -25.49 -18.90
C THR A 152 12.64 -24.47 -17.97
N PRO A 153 12.67 -24.69 -16.65
CA PRO A 153 12.13 -23.74 -15.69
C PRO A 153 12.92 -22.43 -15.71
N THR A 154 12.29 -21.32 -15.36
CA THR A 154 12.95 -20.03 -15.23
C THR A 154 14.09 -20.10 -14.23
N TRP A 155 13.88 -20.77 -13.09
CA TRP A 155 14.94 -21.08 -12.16
C TRP A 155 14.82 -22.50 -11.61
N ALA A 156 15.95 -23.11 -11.23
CA ALA A 156 15.99 -24.40 -10.57
C ALA A 156 17.15 -24.48 -9.58
N LEU A 157 16.97 -25.26 -8.54
CA LEU A 157 18.05 -25.72 -7.66
C LEU A 157 18.41 -27.14 -8.06
N ARG A 158 19.63 -27.38 -8.53
CA ARG A 158 20.18 -28.73 -8.72
C ARG A 158 21.18 -29.02 -7.64
N ALA A 159 21.05 -30.16 -7.00
CA ALA A 159 21.92 -30.56 -5.89
C ALA A 159 22.37 -32.00 -6.01
N GLY A 160 23.63 -32.27 -5.65
CA GLY A 160 24.13 -33.63 -5.56
C GLY A 160 23.39 -34.44 -4.51
N GLN A 161 22.94 -33.79 -3.42
CA GLN A 161 22.14 -34.42 -2.37
C GLN A 161 21.12 -33.44 -1.82
N VAL A 162 19.88 -33.93 -1.60
CA VAL A 162 18.82 -33.22 -0.86
C VAL A 162 18.33 -34.12 0.28
N ILE A 163 18.13 -33.53 1.45
CA ILE A 163 17.51 -34.18 2.60
C ILE A 163 16.29 -33.37 2.98
N HIS A 164 15.11 -33.96 2.84
CA HIS A 164 13.87 -33.41 3.32
C HIS A 164 13.56 -33.98 4.70
N ASP A 165 13.57 -33.14 5.70
CA ASP A 165 13.32 -33.52 7.10
C ASP A 165 12.06 -32.78 7.60
N ARG A 166 10.96 -33.51 7.75
CA ARG A 166 9.69 -32.96 8.21
C ARG A 166 9.65 -32.72 9.71
N ASP A 167 10.49 -33.41 10.49
CA ASP A 167 10.58 -33.18 11.93
C ASP A 167 11.24 -31.83 12.20
N ASP A 168 12.29 -31.52 11.44
CA ASP A 168 12.94 -30.20 11.45
C ASP A 168 12.21 -29.14 10.61
N GLN A 169 11.18 -29.55 9.85
CA GLN A 169 10.45 -28.74 8.89
C GLN A 169 11.41 -28.00 7.93
N ASN A 170 12.42 -28.70 7.41
CA ASN A 170 13.48 -28.12 6.62
C ASN A 170 13.92 -29.01 5.44
N VAL A 171 14.43 -28.38 4.40
CA VAL A 171 15.05 -29.04 3.26
C VAL A 171 16.50 -28.62 3.17
N TYR A 172 17.42 -29.59 3.26
CA TYR A 172 18.87 -29.38 3.25
C TYR A 172 19.44 -29.84 1.91
N TYR A 173 20.30 -29.03 1.35
CA TYR A 173 20.95 -29.27 0.06
C TYR A 173 22.47 -29.27 0.20
N ARG A 174 23.13 -30.15 -0.55
CA ARG A 174 24.58 -30.17 -0.70
C ARG A 174 24.97 -30.13 -2.18
N ASP A 175 26.08 -29.44 -2.48
CA ASP A 175 26.58 -29.25 -3.84
C ASP A 175 25.53 -28.64 -4.77
N VAL A 176 25.00 -27.48 -4.37
CA VAL A 176 23.86 -26.81 -5.03
C VAL A 176 24.35 -25.94 -6.16
N ARG A 177 23.71 -26.07 -7.30
CA ARG A 177 23.80 -25.13 -8.42
C ARG A 177 22.45 -24.44 -8.58
N PHE A 178 22.45 -23.13 -8.45
CA PHE A 178 21.28 -22.34 -8.82
C PHE A 178 21.34 -22.07 -10.33
N GLU A 179 20.36 -22.55 -11.05
CA GLU A 179 20.22 -22.38 -12.48
C GLU A 179 19.17 -21.30 -12.79
N LEU A 180 19.46 -20.44 -13.76
CA LEU A 180 18.54 -19.48 -14.33
C LEU A 180 18.45 -19.75 -15.84
N PHE A 181 17.24 -19.98 -16.35
CA PHE A 181 17.00 -20.41 -17.74
C PHE A 181 17.88 -21.60 -18.17
N GLY A 182 18.12 -22.53 -17.25
CA GLY A 182 18.95 -23.72 -17.48
C GLY A 182 20.47 -23.47 -17.39
N ALA A 183 20.93 -22.24 -17.22
CA ALA A 183 22.35 -21.90 -17.05
C ALA A 183 22.71 -21.85 -15.55
N PRO A 184 23.78 -22.55 -15.08
CA PRO A 184 24.23 -22.46 -13.71
C PRO A 184 24.92 -21.12 -13.46
N ILE A 185 24.31 -20.28 -12.57
CA ILE A 185 24.81 -18.93 -12.28
C ILE A 185 25.45 -18.81 -10.89
N LEU A 186 25.17 -19.73 -9.96
CA LEU A 186 25.70 -19.72 -8.60
C LEU A 186 25.92 -21.15 -8.11
N TYR A 187 27.05 -21.37 -7.42
CA TYR A 187 27.34 -22.62 -6.70
C TYR A 187 27.43 -22.36 -5.20
N LEU A 188 26.72 -23.19 -4.43
CA LEU A 188 26.74 -23.18 -2.98
C LEU A 188 27.08 -24.60 -2.48
N PRO A 189 28.13 -24.80 -1.65
CA PRO A 189 28.43 -26.11 -1.09
C PRO A 189 27.33 -26.63 -0.17
N TYR A 190 26.58 -25.71 0.44
CA TYR A 190 25.45 -25.98 1.32
C TYR A 190 24.40 -24.90 1.17
N PHE A 191 23.14 -25.31 1.16
CA PHE A 191 21.97 -24.44 1.17
C PHE A 191 20.84 -25.11 1.94
N GLU A 192 19.99 -24.34 2.59
CA GLU A 192 18.78 -24.83 3.22
C GLU A 192 17.64 -23.83 3.08
N HIS A 193 16.43 -24.34 3.06
CA HIS A 193 15.22 -23.53 3.17
C HIS A 193 14.15 -24.29 3.95
N PRO A 194 13.19 -23.57 4.57
CA PRO A 194 12.08 -24.21 5.25
C PRO A 194 11.24 -25.06 4.29
N ASP A 195 10.63 -26.11 4.81
CA ASP A 195 9.60 -26.87 4.11
C ASP A 195 8.47 -25.92 3.64
N PRO A 196 7.88 -26.09 2.45
CA PRO A 196 6.81 -25.23 1.94
C PRO A 196 5.58 -25.09 2.85
N THR A 197 5.41 -26.00 3.80
CA THR A 197 4.34 -25.89 4.81
C THR A 197 4.62 -24.87 5.91
N VAL A 198 5.87 -24.43 6.05
CA VAL A 198 6.30 -23.45 7.05
C VAL A 198 6.07 -22.03 6.54
N LYS A 199 5.11 -21.36 7.11
CA LYS A 199 4.75 -19.98 6.68
C LYS A 199 5.76 -18.92 7.10
N ARG A 200 6.55 -19.14 8.18
CA ARG A 200 7.49 -18.14 8.73
C ARG A 200 8.67 -18.84 9.40
N ARG A 201 9.88 -18.52 8.99
CA ARG A 201 11.12 -19.03 9.60
C ARG A 201 12.23 -17.98 9.58
N THR A 202 13.08 -18.00 10.58
CA THR A 202 14.32 -17.20 10.60
C THR A 202 15.23 -17.60 9.45
N GLY A 203 15.75 -16.60 8.72
CA GLY A 203 16.64 -16.83 7.59
C GLY A 203 17.03 -15.56 6.85
N LEU A 204 17.83 -15.72 5.82
CA LEU A 204 18.20 -14.65 4.89
C LEU A 204 17.06 -14.41 3.91
N LEU A 205 16.74 -13.15 3.69
CA LEU A 205 15.84 -12.74 2.60
C LEU A 205 16.66 -12.38 1.35
N MET A 206 15.95 -12.15 0.25
CA MET A 206 16.59 -11.82 -1.03
C MET A 206 17.44 -10.54 -0.91
N PRO A 207 18.71 -10.59 -1.30
CA PRO A 207 19.59 -9.43 -1.27
C PRO A 207 19.17 -8.42 -2.36
N TYR A 208 19.44 -7.15 -2.06
CA TYR A 208 19.31 -6.06 -2.99
C TYR A 208 20.65 -5.35 -3.14
N GLY A 209 20.97 -4.88 -4.35
CA GLY A 209 22.23 -4.18 -4.55
C GLY A 209 22.29 -3.45 -5.87
N GLY A 210 23.34 -2.66 -6.02
CA GLY A 210 23.52 -1.86 -7.21
C GLY A 210 24.72 -0.94 -7.10
N ARG A 211 24.66 0.13 -7.89
CA ARG A 211 25.63 1.22 -7.88
C ARG A 211 24.90 2.54 -7.79
N ASP A 212 25.29 3.35 -6.87
CA ASP A 212 24.85 4.74 -6.71
C ASP A 212 26.04 5.68 -6.86
N SER A 213 25.83 6.88 -7.41
CA SER A 213 26.93 7.85 -7.59
C SER A 213 27.54 8.32 -6.27
N GLU A 214 26.73 8.39 -5.20
CA GLU A 214 27.14 8.87 -3.88
C GLU A 214 27.60 7.73 -2.96
N LEU A 215 26.84 6.63 -2.91
CA LEU A 215 27.15 5.49 -2.06
C LEU A 215 28.22 4.55 -2.68
N GLY A 216 28.47 4.65 -4.00
CA GLY A 216 29.30 3.71 -4.73
C GLY A 216 28.56 2.42 -5.04
N PHE A 217 29.27 1.28 -5.06
CA PHE A 217 28.62 -0.03 -5.04
C PHE A 217 28.02 -0.26 -3.65
N PHE A 218 26.79 -0.75 -3.62
CA PHE A 218 26.11 -1.07 -2.38
C PHE A 218 25.44 -2.44 -2.47
N ALA A 219 25.34 -3.10 -1.31
CA ALA A 219 24.59 -4.34 -1.15
C ALA A 219 23.91 -4.37 0.22
N GLU A 220 22.67 -4.81 0.22
CA GLU A 220 21.85 -5.04 1.40
C GLU A 220 21.47 -6.51 1.49
N VAL A 221 21.64 -7.12 2.66
CA VAL A 221 21.29 -8.52 2.90
C VAL A 221 20.36 -8.58 4.11
N PRO A 222 19.03 -8.59 3.88
CA PRO A 222 18.10 -8.65 5.00
C PRO A 222 18.14 -10.01 5.70
N VAL A 223 18.15 -10.00 7.03
CA VAL A 223 18.07 -11.16 7.90
C VAL A 223 16.74 -11.08 8.65
N PHE A 224 15.86 -11.97 8.32
CA PHE A 224 14.56 -12.09 9.00
C PHE A 224 14.70 -12.98 10.23
N TRP A 225 14.28 -12.51 11.38
CA TRP A 225 14.29 -13.24 12.63
C TRP A 225 12.85 -13.44 13.12
N ASN A 226 12.32 -14.66 12.96
CA ASN A 226 11.02 -15.07 13.49
C ASN A 226 11.17 -15.35 15.01
N MET A 227 10.97 -14.32 15.84
CA MET A 227 11.16 -14.42 17.29
C MET A 227 10.02 -15.20 17.96
N ALA A 228 8.77 -15.00 17.46
CA ALA A 228 7.58 -15.71 17.90
C ALA A 228 6.51 -15.68 16.80
N PRO A 229 5.41 -16.46 16.93
CA PRO A 229 4.34 -16.46 15.95
C PRO A 229 3.70 -15.08 15.68
N ASN A 230 3.79 -14.18 16.64
CA ASN A 230 3.15 -12.86 16.60
C ASN A 230 4.11 -11.68 16.54
N TYR A 231 5.44 -11.89 16.59
CA TYR A 231 6.41 -10.81 16.40
C TYR A 231 7.70 -11.30 15.73
N ASP A 232 8.30 -10.41 14.97
CA ASP A 232 9.52 -10.63 14.20
C ASP A 232 10.39 -9.37 14.12
N LEU A 233 11.64 -9.60 13.74
CA LEU A 233 12.64 -8.57 13.53
C LEU A 233 13.35 -8.84 12.20
N THR A 234 13.47 -7.82 11.35
CA THR A 234 14.34 -7.87 10.18
C THR A 234 15.49 -6.92 10.38
N LEU A 235 16.72 -7.44 10.27
CA LEU A 235 17.95 -6.66 10.30
C LEU A 235 18.53 -6.64 8.89
N THR A 236 18.78 -5.46 8.36
CA THR A 236 19.34 -5.30 7.01
C THR A 236 20.64 -4.52 7.07
N PRO A 237 21.80 -5.21 7.27
CA PRO A 237 23.08 -4.58 7.08
C PRO A 237 23.26 -4.18 5.62
N GLY A 238 23.64 -2.92 5.42
CA GLY A 238 24.01 -2.35 4.14
C GLY A 238 25.50 -2.02 4.11
N ILE A 239 26.18 -2.45 3.07
CA ILE A 239 27.58 -2.11 2.81
C ILE A 239 27.68 -1.20 1.59
N THR A 240 28.55 -0.22 1.65
CA THR A 240 28.80 0.71 0.55
C THR A 240 30.30 0.86 0.33
N THR A 241 30.70 1.27 -0.88
CA THR A 241 32.14 1.43 -1.20
C THR A 241 32.65 2.85 -1.03
N LYS A 242 31.79 3.86 -1.05
CA LYS A 242 32.16 5.28 -0.88
C LYS A 242 31.86 5.81 0.50
N GLU A 243 30.77 5.33 1.11
CA GLU A 243 30.35 5.66 2.46
C GLU A 243 30.62 4.49 3.40
N ARG A 244 30.44 4.68 4.70
CA ARG A 244 30.45 3.58 5.65
C ARG A 244 29.15 2.81 5.61
N GLY A 245 29.15 1.57 6.08
CA GLY A 245 27.95 0.74 6.15
C GLY A 245 26.88 1.33 7.08
N TYR A 246 25.67 0.86 6.88
CA TYR A 246 24.51 1.20 7.69
C TYR A 246 23.75 -0.06 8.10
N LEU A 247 22.92 0.07 9.12
CA LEU A 247 22.03 -0.98 9.57
C LEU A 247 20.60 -0.45 9.51
N LYS A 248 19.73 -1.10 8.74
CA LYS A 248 18.28 -0.90 8.80
C LYS A 248 17.66 -1.98 9.68
N THR A 249 16.62 -1.63 10.41
CA THR A 249 15.92 -2.51 11.32
C THR A 249 14.42 -2.33 11.13
N GLU A 250 13.68 -3.43 11.08
CA GLU A 250 12.22 -3.45 11.05
C GLU A 250 11.71 -4.44 12.09
N TYR A 251 10.91 -3.98 13.04
CA TYR A 251 10.26 -4.78 14.07
C TYR A 251 8.75 -4.75 13.89
N ARG A 252 8.11 -5.90 13.93
CA ARG A 252 6.65 -6.03 13.81
C ARG A 252 6.11 -6.89 14.93
N HIS A 253 5.04 -6.44 15.57
CA HIS A 253 4.38 -7.18 16.65
C HIS A 253 2.86 -7.11 16.49
N ARG A 254 2.21 -8.25 16.54
CA ARG A 254 0.76 -8.40 16.59
C ARG A 254 0.33 -8.82 17.98
N PHE A 255 -0.42 -7.97 18.64
CA PHE A 255 -1.06 -8.26 19.92
C PHE A 255 -2.47 -8.82 19.69
N GLY A 256 -3.08 -9.41 20.69
CA GLY A 256 -4.45 -9.89 20.58
C GLY A 256 -5.48 -8.80 20.24
N ASN A 257 -5.18 -7.56 20.63
CA ASN A 257 -6.05 -6.40 20.42
C ASN A 257 -5.38 -5.24 19.67
N GLY A 258 -4.18 -5.43 19.07
CA GLY A 258 -3.48 -4.34 18.44
C GLY A 258 -2.25 -4.76 17.65
N ARG A 259 -1.52 -3.76 17.16
CA ARG A 259 -0.27 -3.94 16.45
C ARG A 259 0.75 -2.87 16.79
N LEU A 260 2.01 -3.20 16.61
CA LEU A 260 3.15 -2.30 16.65
C LEU A 260 4.07 -2.61 15.47
N ASN A 261 4.41 -1.61 14.69
CA ASN A 261 5.47 -1.66 13.70
C ASN A 261 6.50 -0.59 14.06
N ALA A 262 7.76 -0.92 13.97
CA ALA A 262 8.84 0.03 14.14
C ALA A 262 9.92 -0.22 13.12
N SER A 263 10.40 0.82 12.48
CA SER A 263 11.52 0.77 11.53
C SER A 263 12.51 1.86 11.85
N GLY A 264 13.77 1.61 11.57
CA GLY A 264 14.80 2.59 11.80
C GLY A 264 16.07 2.24 11.05
N SER A 265 16.98 3.19 11.00
CA SER A 265 18.31 2.94 10.49
C SER A 265 19.34 3.78 11.22
N ILE A 266 20.55 3.30 11.23
CA ILE A 266 21.70 3.98 11.84
C ILE A 266 22.94 3.81 10.97
N THR A 267 23.73 4.86 10.87
CA THR A 267 25.03 4.87 10.21
C THR A 267 25.99 5.77 10.96
N TYR A 268 27.28 5.51 10.79
CA TYR A 268 28.36 6.35 11.30
C TYR A 268 29.18 6.82 10.12
N VAL A 269 29.04 8.07 9.73
CA VAL A 269 29.61 8.64 8.49
C VAL A 269 30.47 9.86 8.77
N ARG A 270 31.24 10.26 7.76
CA ARG A 270 31.91 11.55 7.76
C ARG A 270 30.88 12.65 7.58
N GLU A 271 30.98 13.69 8.39
CA GLU A 271 30.13 14.86 8.27
C GLU A 271 30.44 15.62 6.99
N ARG A 272 29.40 16.17 6.35
CA ARG A 272 29.51 16.97 5.14
C ARG A 272 28.84 18.32 5.36
N ASP A 273 29.41 19.33 4.74
CA ASP A 273 28.80 20.67 4.67
C ASP A 273 27.67 20.71 3.61
N ASP A 274 26.98 21.84 3.51
CA ASP A 274 25.86 22.05 2.57
C ASP A 274 26.30 21.97 1.09
N ASN A 275 27.59 22.03 0.82
CA ASN A 275 28.17 21.82 -0.50
C ASN A 275 28.61 20.35 -0.74
N ASN A 276 28.18 19.42 0.11
CA ASN A 276 28.54 17.99 0.07
C ASN A 276 30.04 17.72 0.23
N LYS A 277 30.82 18.62 0.84
CA LYS A 277 32.25 18.46 1.08
C LYS A 277 32.48 17.94 2.50
N GLU A 278 33.39 16.96 2.66
CA GLU A 278 33.73 16.41 3.96
C GLU A 278 34.36 17.47 4.88
N THR A 279 33.84 17.63 6.10
CA THR A 279 34.34 18.54 7.12
C THR A 279 35.55 17.98 7.87
N GLY A 280 35.72 16.67 7.86
CA GLY A 280 36.74 15.94 8.59
C GLY A 280 36.23 15.29 9.89
N ASP A 281 35.08 15.70 10.38
CA ASP A 281 34.42 15.12 11.56
C ASP A 281 33.59 13.90 11.22
N ASN A 282 33.18 13.13 12.22
CA ASN A 282 32.30 11.99 12.06
C ASN A 282 31.02 12.19 12.87
N LYS A 283 29.88 11.81 12.26
CA LYS A 283 28.55 11.97 12.83
C LYS A 283 27.78 10.65 12.80
N ILE A 284 27.04 10.37 13.87
CA ILE A 284 26.03 9.32 13.85
C ILE A 284 24.78 9.92 13.26
N ARG A 285 24.26 9.28 12.20
CA ARG A 285 22.98 9.67 11.57
C ARG A 285 22.04 8.48 11.59
N GLY A 286 20.76 8.77 11.66
CA GLY A 286 19.74 7.72 11.69
C GLY A 286 18.32 8.26 11.72
N HIS A 287 17.37 7.35 11.71
CA HIS A 287 15.95 7.66 11.90
C HIS A 287 15.24 6.57 12.65
N ILE A 288 14.06 6.91 13.16
CA ILE A 288 13.08 5.98 13.72
C ILE A 288 11.69 6.38 13.24
N PHE A 289 10.97 5.40 12.66
CA PHE A 289 9.55 5.45 12.40
C PHE A 289 8.87 4.32 13.17
N ALA A 290 7.79 4.62 13.88
CA ALA A 290 7.04 3.59 14.55
C ALA A 290 5.55 3.95 14.58
N ASP A 291 4.70 2.97 14.36
CA ASP A 291 3.25 3.09 14.50
C ASP A 291 2.71 1.96 15.40
N GLY A 292 1.76 2.32 16.22
CA GLY A 292 1.09 1.35 17.09
C GLY A 292 -0.34 1.71 17.34
N ASN A 293 -1.23 0.71 17.34
CA ASN A 293 -2.62 0.92 17.74
C ASN A 293 -3.19 -0.29 18.48
N TRP A 294 -4.06 -0.01 19.45
CA TRP A 294 -4.71 -1.03 20.27
C TRP A 294 -6.18 -0.70 20.46
N SER A 295 -7.03 -1.69 20.15
CA SER A 295 -8.45 -1.61 20.42
C SER A 295 -8.71 -1.87 21.92
N LEU A 296 -9.39 -0.94 22.55
CA LEU A 296 -9.82 -1.04 23.98
C LEU A 296 -11.25 -1.59 24.09
N GLY A 297 -11.85 -2.01 22.97
CA GLY A 297 -13.25 -2.43 22.91
C GLY A 297 -14.24 -1.27 22.89
N ASN A 298 -15.50 -1.55 22.58
CA ASN A 298 -16.58 -0.57 22.51
C ASN A 298 -16.27 0.64 21.60
N GLY A 299 -15.62 0.40 20.44
CA GLY A 299 -15.25 1.44 19.49
C GLY A 299 -14.14 2.38 19.96
N ARG A 300 -13.34 1.99 20.96
CA ARG A 300 -12.22 2.79 21.48
C ARG A 300 -10.90 2.25 20.97
N THR A 301 -10.04 3.15 20.53
CA THR A 301 -8.68 2.86 20.06
C THR A 301 -7.72 3.85 20.70
N ILE A 302 -6.55 3.38 21.13
CA ILE A 302 -5.40 4.21 21.47
C ILE A 302 -4.27 3.86 20.53
N GLY A 303 -3.49 4.85 20.10
CA GLY A 303 -2.37 4.61 19.24
C GLY A 303 -1.38 5.76 19.22
N PHE A 304 -0.28 5.52 18.52
CA PHE A 304 0.74 6.53 18.25
C PHE A 304 1.38 6.31 16.90
N ASP A 305 1.87 7.40 16.33
CA ASP A 305 2.79 7.46 15.21
C ASP A 305 4.02 8.25 15.65
N LEU A 306 5.21 7.72 15.44
CA LEU A 306 6.48 8.34 15.73
C LEU A 306 7.30 8.47 14.46
N ALA A 307 7.73 9.67 14.15
CA ALA A 307 8.63 9.93 13.03
C ALA A 307 9.71 10.92 13.46
N ARG A 308 10.98 10.49 13.46
CA ARG A 308 12.14 11.30 13.84
C ARG A 308 13.36 10.93 13.01
N ALA A 309 14.14 11.93 12.65
CA ALA A 309 15.44 11.80 12.01
C ALA A 309 16.51 12.54 12.80
N SER A 310 17.75 12.14 12.65
CA SER A 310 18.90 12.77 13.30
C SER A 310 19.17 14.19 12.78
N ASP A 311 18.80 14.44 11.55
CA ASP A 311 19.00 15.70 10.83
C ASP A 311 18.06 15.76 9.61
N GLU A 312 17.97 16.89 9.00
CA GLU A 312 16.98 17.24 7.97
C GLU A 312 17.23 16.57 6.61
N THR A 313 18.46 16.14 6.31
CA THR A 313 18.83 15.59 5.01
C THR A 313 19.03 14.07 5.01
N TYR A 314 19.11 13.46 6.19
CA TYR A 314 19.38 12.02 6.33
C TYR A 314 18.42 11.15 5.51
N LEU A 315 17.13 11.41 5.62
CA LEU A 315 16.10 10.61 4.94
C LEU A 315 16.20 10.70 3.42
N ARG A 316 16.45 11.90 2.90
CA ARG A 316 16.62 12.17 1.47
C ARG A 316 17.91 11.54 0.93
N ARG A 317 19.03 11.66 1.67
CA ARG A 317 20.33 11.09 1.29
C ARG A 317 20.31 9.58 1.12
N TYR A 318 19.63 8.88 2.03
CA TYR A 318 19.51 7.42 1.97
C TYR A 318 18.24 6.93 1.25
N SER A 319 17.52 7.83 0.58
CA SER A 319 16.30 7.54 -0.17
C SER A 319 15.22 6.80 0.66
N ILE A 320 15.10 7.18 1.94
CA ILE A 320 14.15 6.59 2.89
C ILE A 320 12.80 7.30 2.78
N SER A 321 12.82 8.65 2.80
CA SER A 321 11.63 9.50 2.68
C SER A 321 12.00 10.85 2.07
N ASN A 322 11.02 11.49 1.40
CA ASN A 322 11.11 12.86 0.90
C ASN A 322 10.12 13.80 1.60
N LEU A 323 9.61 13.43 2.76
CA LEU A 323 8.69 14.27 3.53
C LEU A 323 9.40 15.53 4.00
N ASP A 324 8.74 16.68 3.86
CA ASP A 324 9.24 17.98 4.30
C ASP A 324 9.03 18.20 5.80
N THR A 325 8.06 17.50 6.38
CA THR A 325 7.79 17.53 7.82
C THR A 325 7.53 16.11 8.33
N LEU A 326 8.20 15.74 9.41
CA LEU A 326 7.96 14.49 10.11
C LEU A 326 6.98 14.74 11.26
N THR A 327 5.84 14.06 11.20
CA THR A 327 4.77 14.19 12.19
C THR A 327 4.80 13.02 13.17
N SER A 328 4.91 13.33 14.45
CA SER A 328 4.67 12.37 15.52
C SER A 328 3.34 12.67 16.19
N ARG A 329 2.53 11.65 16.42
CA ARG A 329 1.17 11.75 16.95
C ARG A 329 0.96 10.75 18.06
N LEU A 330 0.27 11.15 19.13
CA LEU A 330 -0.33 10.27 20.13
C LEU A 330 -1.82 10.51 20.09
N TYR A 331 -2.63 9.44 20.02
CA TYR A 331 -4.06 9.60 19.88
C TYR A 331 -4.90 8.62 20.69
N PHE A 332 -6.07 9.09 21.08
CA PHE A 332 -7.18 8.27 21.54
C PHE A 332 -8.41 8.57 20.71
N GLU A 333 -9.05 7.55 20.20
CA GLU A 333 -10.22 7.63 19.34
C GLU A 333 -11.36 6.79 19.92
N ARG A 334 -12.59 7.32 19.81
CA ARG A 334 -13.81 6.58 20.15
C ARG A 334 -14.89 6.82 19.10
N MET A 335 -15.32 5.75 18.46
CA MET A 335 -16.48 5.73 17.57
C MET A 335 -17.67 5.04 18.25
N ALA A 336 -18.82 5.70 18.30
CA ALA A 336 -20.04 5.17 18.90
C ALA A 336 -21.28 5.53 18.05
N GLY A 337 -21.64 4.65 17.13
CA GLY A 337 -22.67 4.93 16.13
C GLY A 337 -22.21 6.00 15.13
N LEU A 338 -22.83 7.19 15.16
CA LEU A 338 -22.45 8.34 14.34
C LEU A 338 -21.65 9.40 15.14
N ASP A 339 -21.32 9.08 16.41
CA ASP A 339 -20.53 9.97 17.25
C ASP A 339 -19.07 9.58 17.18
N HIS A 340 -18.22 10.57 17.05
CA HIS A 340 -16.77 10.42 16.98
C HIS A 340 -16.11 11.36 18.00
N LEU A 341 -15.20 10.83 18.82
CA LEU A 341 -14.34 11.60 19.72
C LEU A 341 -12.91 11.22 19.41
N TYR A 342 -12.06 12.20 19.17
CA TYR A 342 -10.61 12.01 19.17
C TYR A 342 -9.92 13.01 20.09
N ILE A 343 -8.81 12.56 20.68
CA ILE A 343 -7.93 13.33 21.55
C ILE A 343 -6.53 13.07 21.04
N ASP A 344 -5.91 14.10 20.51
CA ASP A 344 -4.62 14.01 19.84
C ASP A 344 -3.58 14.92 20.49
N ALA A 345 -2.33 14.51 20.33
CA ALA A 345 -1.16 15.36 20.53
C ALA A 345 -0.22 15.20 19.34
N TYR A 346 0.32 16.31 18.82
CA TYR A 346 1.24 16.31 17.69
C TYR A 346 2.53 17.01 18.03
N ALA A 347 3.63 16.45 17.53
CA ALA A 347 4.93 17.08 17.50
C ALA A 347 5.54 16.93 16.12
N PHE A 348 6.07 18.01 15.58
CA PHE A 348 6.62 18.08 14.22
C PHE A 348 8.13 18.21 14.25
N GLN A 349 8.78 17.73 13.19
CA GLN A 349 10.19 17.99 12.90
C GLN A 349 10.30 18.40 11.43
N THR A 350 10.77 19.62 11.18
CA THR A 350 11.00 20.09 9.82
C THR A 350 12.18 19.36 9.17
N GLN A 351 12.11 19.19 7.87
CA GLN A 351 13.20 18.71 7.01
C GLN A 351 13.59 19.77 5.98
N LEU A 352 13.02 20.96 6.10
CA LEU A 352 13.28 22.13 5.26
C LEU A 352 14.35 23.00 5.93
N ASP A 353 15.15 23.67 5.12
CA ASP A 353 16.24 24.55 5.58
C ASP A 353 15.74 25.93 5.96
N ASP A 354 14.69 26.38 5.30
CA ASP A 354 14.09 27.71 5.45
C ASP A 354 13.05 27.80 6.58
N VAL A 355 12.78 26.69 7.28
CA VAL A 355 11.82 26.62 8.40
C VAL A 355 12.56 26.35 9.70
N ASP A 356 12.51 27.31 10.63
CA ASP A 356 13.10 27.14 11.96
C ASP A 356 12.32 26.11 12.79
N GLN A 357 13.05 25.14 13.37
CA GLN A 357 12.45 24.13 14.24
C GLN A 357 11.78 24.76 15.48
N ASP A 358 12.26 25.87 15.97
CA ASP A 358 11.72 26.59 17.13
C ASP A 358 10.36 27.25 16.83
N GLU A 359 10.07 27.52 15.56
CA GLU A 359 8.77 28.01 15.08
C GLU A 359 7.75 26.88 14.88
N THR A 360 8.22 25.62 14.85
CA THR A 360 7.33 24.48 14.65
C THR A 360 6.47 24.20 15.87
N PRO A 361 5.14 24.07 15.73
CA PRO A 361 4.25 23.94 16.89
C PRO A 361 4.30 22.56 17.56
N LEU A 362 4.09 22.56 18.87
CA LEU A 362 3.63 21.41 19.63
C LEU A 362 2.12 21.57 19.86
N ILE A 363 1.32 20.62 19.40
CA ILE A 363 -0.13 20.63 19.60
C ILE A 363 -0.46 19.72 20.78
N LEU A 364 -1.02 20.29 21.86
CA LEU A 364 -1.36 19.55 23.08
C LEU A 364 -2.38 20.32 23.95
N PRO A 365 -3.62 19.83 24.13
CA PRO A 365 -4.25 18.78 23.33
C PRO A 365 -4.94 19.33 22.09
N LEU A 366 -5.25 18.45 21.15
CA LEU A 366 -6.34 18.63 20.19
C LEU A 366 -7.45 17.66 20.59
N VAL A 367 -8.61 18.18 21.00
CA VAL A 367 -9.77 17.35 21.32
C VAL A 367 -10.91 17.73 20.40
N GLU A 368 -11.47 16.76 19.72
CA GLU A 368 -12.64 16.98 18.87
C GLU A 368 -13.71 15.93 19.12
N TYR A 369 -14.92 16.40 19.34
CA TYR A 369 -16.10 15.57 19.48
C TYR A 369 -17.12 15.96 18.43
N GLU A 370 -17.43 15.04 17.55
CA GLU A 370 -18.45 15.17 16.52
C GLU A 370 -19.63 14.26 16.86
N PHE A 371 -20.82 14.76 16.68
CA PHE A 371 -22.03 13.96 16.79
C PHE A 371 -22.99 14.20 15.64
N THR A 372 -23.75 13.16 15.28
CA THR A 372 -24.83 13.25 14.30
C THR A 372 -26.06 12.47 14.78
N SER A 373 -27.18 13.17 14.96
CA SER A 373 -28.41 12.54 15.42
C SER A 373 -29.10 11.72 14.32
N ALA A 374 -29.91 10.75 14.73
CA ALA A 374 -30.90 10.18 13.83
C ALA A 374 -31.88 11.27 13.36
N PRO A 375 -32.48 11.16 12.15
CA PRO A 375 -33.50 12.12 11.66
C PRO A 375 -34.75 12.00 12.51
N LYS A 376 -34.91 12.87 13.51
CA LYS A 376 -35.99 12.82 14.48
C LYS A 376 -36.80 14.11 14.55
N TYR A 377 -36.13 15.24 14.73
CA TYR A 377 -36.80 16.52 14.94
C TYR A 377 -37.02 17.23 13.60
N TRP A 378 -38.26 17.59 13.30
CA TRP A 378 -38.72 18.18 12.04
C TRP A 378 -38.30 17.38 10.79
N GLY A 379 -37.99 16.07 10.99
CA GLY A 379 -37.54 15.17 9.92
C GLY A 379 -36.12 15.43 9.41
N GLY A 380 -35.35 16.25 10.09
CA GLY A 380 -33.94 16.53 9.80
C GLY A 380 -33.00 15.89 10.82
N ARG A 381 -31.70 16.09 10.62
CA ARG A 381 -30.61 15.63 11.49
C ARG A 381 -29.95 16.83 12.15
N PHE A 382 -29.64 16.70 13.41
CA PHE A 382 -28.69 17.57 14.10
C PHE A 382 -27.29 16.98 13.98
N SER A 383 -26.33 17.85 13.73
CA SER A 383 -24.90 17.56 13.79
C SER A 383 -24.21 18.65 14.58
N GLY A 384 -23.13 18.34 15.25
CA GLY A 384 -22.35 19.34 15.95
C GLY A 384 -20.93 18.88 16.20
N THR A 385 -20.05 19.85 16.36
CA THR A 385 -18.64 19.67 16.64
C THR A 385 -18.26 20.52 17.85
N ILE A 386 -17.48 19.96 18.75
CA ILE A 386 -16.80 20.68 19.82
C ILE A 386 -15.31 20.38 19.64
N SER A 387 -14.52 21.40 19.36
CA SER A 387 -13.06 21.29 19.13
C SER A 387 -12.31 22.18 20.10
N THR A 388 -11.27 21.65 20.74
CA THR A 388 -10.31 22.43 21.54
C THR A 388 -8.90 22.19 21.02
N LEU A 389 -8.13 23.25 20.91
CA LEU A 389 -6.74 23.23 20.46
C LEU A 389 -5.87 23.99 21.45
N GLY A 390 -4.78 23.38 21.91
CA GLY A 390 -3.64 24.05 22.53
C GLY A 390 -2.42 23.91 21.62
N LEU A 391 -1.83 25.02 21.24
CA LEU A 391 -0.68 25.09 20.36
C LEU A 391 0.41 25.92 21.03
N TYR A 392 1.61 25.35 21.12
CA TYR A 392 2.77 25.94 21.81
C TYR A 392 3.99 25.95 20.90
N ARG A 393 4.77 27.04 20.94
CA ARG A 393 6.03 27.21 20.19
C ARG A 393 7.15 27.67 21.09
N GLN A 394 8.40 27.42 20.69
CA GLN A 394 9.56 28.04 21.34
C GLN A 394 9.75 29.48 20.87
N SER A 395 9.42 29.75 19.60
CA SER A 395 9.44 31.07 18.99
C SER A 395 8.16 31.27 18.17
N GLY A 396 7.42 32.35 18.44
CA GLY A 396 6.16 32.67 17.77
C GLY A 396 4.97 32.72 18.72
N THR A 397 3.77 32.62 18.17
CA THR A 397 2.52 32.80 18.93
C THR A 397 2.03 31.47 19.49
N ASP A 398 1.80 31.42 20.79
CA ASP A 398 1.03 30.38 21.47
C ASP A 398 -0.47 30.63 21.30
N LEU A 399 -1.25 29.55 21.18
CA LEU A 399 -2.66 29.66 20.90
C LEU A 399 -3.48 28.61 21.68
N ALA A 400 -4.59 29.07 22.26
CA ALA A 400 -5.61 28.19 22.80
C ALA A 400 -6.97 28.52 22.16
N ARG A 401 -7.67 27.54 21.61
CA ARG A 401 -8.94 27.73 20.92
C ARG A 401 -10.01 26.76 21.41
N LEU A 402 -11.24 27.27 21.53
CA LEU A 402 -12.45 26.48 21.69
C LEU A 402 -13.43 26.84 20.56
N THR A 403 -13.76 25.88 19.73
CA THR A 403 -14.78 25.99 18.69
C THR A 403 -15.96 25.11 19.02
N THR A 404 -17.18 25.63 18.88
CA THR A 404 -18.40 24.87 19.00
C THR A 404 -19.32 25.16 17.82
N SER A 405 -19.77 24.12 17.13
CA SER A 405 -20.76 24.25 16.07
C SER A 405 -21.97 23.36 16.33
N LEU A 406 -23.16 23.84 15.98
CA LEU A 406 -24.40 23.10 16.02
C LEU A 406 -25.17 23.36 14.74
N GLY A 407 -25.41 22.32 13.96
CA GLY A 407 -26.14 22.36 12.70
C GLY A 407 -27.39 21.50 12.73
N TRP A 408 -28.33 21.87 11.88
CA TRP A 408 -29.50 21.07 11.52
C TRP A 408 -29.64 21.07 10.01
N SER A 409 -29.82 19.88 9.41
CA SER A 409 -30.00 19.74 7.98
C SER A 409 -31.15 18.80 7.63
N LYS A 410 -31.85 19.10 6.54
CA LYS A 410 -32.90 18.26 5.99
C LYS A 410 -32.93 18.34 4.47
N THR A 411 -32.92 17.17 3.83
CA THR A 411 -33.17 17.06 2.39
C THR A 411 -34.63 16.71 2.14
N TYR A 412 -35.28 17.47 1.28
CA TYR A 412 -36.65 17.29 0.83
C TYR A 412 -36.66 16.98 -0.66
N LEU A 413 -37.34 15.90 -1.04
CA LEU A 413 -37.57 15.51 -2.43
C LEU A 413 -39.01 15.92 -2.82
N SER A 414 -39.16 16.82 -3.79
CA SER A 414 -40.44 17.19 -4.33
C SER A 414 -41.01 16.09 -5.22
N THR A 415 -42.31 16.10 -5.43
CA THR A 415 -42.99 15.20 -6.37
C THR A 415 -42.56 15.41 -7.83
N MET A 416 -41.98 16.55 -8.14
CA MET A 416 -41.45 16.91 -9.47
C MET A 416 -40.01 16.51 -9.67
N GLY A 417 -39.32 15.91 -8.64
CA GLY A 417 -37.93 15.48 -8.68
C GLY A 417 -36.90 16.53 -8.25
N ASP A 418 -37.37 17.67 -7.68
CA ASP A 418 -36.44 18.65 -7.10
C ASP A 418 -35.95 18.17 -5.73
N LEU A 419 -34.66 18.29 -5.50
CA LEU A 419 -34.02 18.04 -4.22
C LEU A 419 -33.70 19.40 -3.58
N PHE A 420 -34.22 19.64 -2.38
CA PHE A 420 -33.91 20.82 -1.58
C PHE A 420 -33.19 20.35 -0.29
N THR A 421 -31.99 20.83 -0.07
CA THR A 421 -31.31 20.64 1.21
C THR A 421 -31.28 21.95 1.97
N ILE A 422 -31.96 21.97 3.12
CA ILE A 422 -32.03 23.14 4.00
C ILE A 422 -31.04 22.87 5.14
N THR A 423 -30.15 23.82 5.40
CA THR A 423 -29.16 23.78 6.46
C THR A 423 -29.26 25.03 7.31
N GLY A 424 -29.31 24.88 8.62
CA GLY A 424 -29.15 25.97 9.57
C GLY A 424 -27.99 25.60 10.52
N MET A 425 -27.09 26.51 10.80
CA MET A 425 -25.93 26.27 11.65
C MET A 425 -25.61 27.50 12.49
N VAL A 426 -25.08 27.27 13.68
CA VAL A 426 -24.48 28.29 14.53
C VAL A 426 -23.12 27.81 14.94
N ARG A 427 -22.14 28.67 14.81
CA ARG A 427 -20.75 28.42 15.26
C ARG A 427 -20.34 29.51 16.26
N THR A 428 -19.59 29.13 17.27
CA THR A 428 -18.96 30.03 18.22
C THR A 428 -17.51 29.63 18.42
N ASP A 429 -16.63 30.61 18.39
CA ASP A 429 -15.19 30.42 18.62
C ASP A 429 -14.72 31.37 19.71
N VAL A 430 -13.87 30.86 20.58
CA VAL A 430 -13.10 31.62 21.57
C VAL A 430 -11.64 31.28 21.34
N ILE A 431 -10.81 32.29 21.13
CA ILE A 431 -9.38 32.11 20.93
C ILE A 431 -8.64 33.00 21.93
N ALA A 432 -7.57 32.47 22.50
CA ALA A 432 -6.62 33.20 23.30
C ALA A 432 -5.22 33.04 22.68
N THR A 433 -4.54 34.12 22.46
CA THR A 433 -3.17 34.19 21.93
C THR A 433 -2.22 34.76 22.94
N GLN A 434 -0.96 34.33 22.90
CA GLN A 434 0.13 34.86 23.70
C GLN A 434 1.41 34.93 22.86
N ASP A 435 2.21 35.97 23.08
CA ASP A 435 3.50 36.20 22.40
C ASP A 435 3.41 36.43 20.89
N GLU A 436 2.29 36.97 20.38
CA GLU A 436 2.17 37.33 18.97
C GLU A 436 3.16 38.46 18.59
N PRO A 437 4.05 38.25 17.59
CA PRO A 437 5.06 39.27 17.20
C PRO A 437 4.48 40.60 16.79
N ASN A 438 3.25 40.61 16.24
CA ASN A 438 2.61 41.84 15.74
C ASN A 438 1.96 42.70 16.83
N LEU A 439 1.78 42.17 18.06
CA LEU A 439 1.21 42.90 19.21
C LEU A 439 2.28 43.49 20.16
N GLY A 440 3.54 43.46 19.78
CA GLY A 440 4.62 44.10 20.58
C GLY A 440 5.22 43.21 21.67
N GLY A 441 4.93 41.90 21.68
CA GLY A 441 5.48 40.90 22.58
C GLY A 441 4.77 40.85 23.94
N HIS A 442 4.50 39.67 24.45
CA HIS A 442 3.93 39.39 25.76
C HIS A 442 2.52 39.96 26.07
N GLU A 443 1.79 40.42 25.08
CA GLU A 443 0.35 40.72 25.29
C GLU A 443 -0.48 39.49 24.98
N SER A 444 -1.37 39.12 25.90
CA SER A 444 -2.39 38.09 25.66
C SER A 444 -3.66 38.76 25.18
N ASP A 445 -4.21 38.29 24.09
CA ASP A 445 -5.50 38.75 23.58
C ASP A 445 -6.53 37.60 23.59
N ILE A 446 -7.81 37.96 23.76
CA ILE A 446 -8.92 37.03 23.71
C ILE A 446 -9.95 37.56 22.72
N ALA A 447 -10.16 36.81 21.64
CA ALA A 447 -11.15 37.10 20.66
C ALA A 447 -12.36 36.13 20.73
N PHE A 448 -13.54 36.62 20.38
CA PHE A 448 -14.79 35.87 20.34
C PHE A 448 -15.49 36.05 19.00
N ARG A 449 -15.99 34.95 18.43
CA ARG A 449 -16.73 34.95 17.18
C ARG A 449 -18.05 34.19 17.35
N PHE A 450 -19.14 34.73 16.77
CA PHE A 450 -20.46 34.12 16.75
C PHE A 450 -21.04 34.20 15.33
N GLU A 451 -21.20 33.05 14.69
CA GLU A 451 -21.52 32.96 13.28
C GLU A 451 -22.77 32.08 13.04
N PRO A 452 -23.97 32.70 12.94
CA PRO A 452 -25.15 32.00 12.48
C PRO A 452 -25.15 31.92 10.95
N LEU A 453 -25.57 30.77 10.39
CA LEU A 453 -25.66 30.54 8.98
C LEU A 453 -26.96 29.80 8.63
N ALA A 454 -27.58 30.19 7.52
CA ALA A 454 -28.67 29.45 6.89
C ALA A 454 -28.35 29.23 5.40
N ALA A 455 -28.58 28.01 4.90
CA ALA A 455 -28.39 27.70 3.49
C ALA A 455 -29.54 26.87 2.93
N ILE A 456 -29.85 27.11 1.66
CA ILE A 456 -30.76 26.28 0.89
C ILE A 456 -30.07 25.92 -0.41
N GLU A 457 -29.86 24.64 -0.62
CA GLU A 457 -29.37 24.08 -1.86
C GLU A 457 -30.55 23.45 -2.63
N TRP A 458 -30.67 23.79 -3.89
CA TRP A 458 -31.57 23.17 -4.84
C TRP A 458 -30.77 22.46 -5.91
N ARG A 459 -31.16 21.22 -6.24
CA ARG A 459 -30.67 20.47 -7.39
C ARG A 459 -31.80 19.72 -8.07
N ARG A 460 -31.67 19.56 -9.38
CA ARG A 460 -32.64 18.79 -10.15
C ARG A 460 -31.96 18.01 -11.26
N PRO A 461 -31.78 16.70 -11.09
CA PRO A 461 -31.21 15.87 -12.14
C PRO A 461 -32.28 15.58 -13.22
N PHE A 462 -31.98 15.95 -14.46
CA PHE A 462 -32.74 15.59 -15.65
C PHE A 462 -32.02 14.41 -16.32
N ALA A 463 -32.69 13.29 -16.48
CA ALA A 463 -32.15 12.11 -17.13
C ALA A 463 -32.84 11.83 -18.47
N ARG A 464 -32.05 11.58 -19.51
CA ARG A 464 -32.49 11.04 -20.79
C ARG A 464 -31.87 9.67 -20.98
N ILE A 465 -32.73 8.64 -21.05
CA ILE A 465 -32.32 7.26 -21.26
C ILE A 465 -32.59 6.91 -22.71
N GLY A 466 -31.56 6.63 -23.51
CA GLY A 466 -31.62 6.09 -24.86
C GLY A 466 -31.36 4.57 -24.87
N GLU A 467 -31.36 3.96 -26.03
CA GLU A 467 -31.09 2.52 -26.19
C GLU A 467 -29.68 2.15 -25.74
N ASN A 468 -28.67 2.99 -26.08
CA ASN A 468 -27.25 2.74 -25.83
C ASN A 468 -26.57 3.87 -25.06
N PHE A 469 -27.33 4.79 -24.46
CA PHE A 469 -26.74 5.87 -23.66
C PHE A 469 -27.68 6.36 -22.57
N THR A 470 -27.11 6.96 -21.56
CA THR A 470 -27.82 7.76 -20.55
C THR A 470 -27.13 9.11 -20.45
N GLN A 471 -27.93 10.18 -20.55
CA GLN A 471 -27.47 11.54 -20.24
C GLN A 471 -28.12 12.01 -18.93
N VAL A 472 -27.33 12.72 -18.12
CA VAL A 472 -27.82 13.36 -16.90
C VAL A 472 -27.31 14.80 -16.90
N ILE A 473 -28.24 15.76 -16.80
CA ILE A 473 -27.91 17.16 -16.62
C ILE A 473 -28.51 17.61 -15.28
N GLU A 474 -27.65 18.09 -14.40
CA GLU A 474 -28.03 18.48 -13.03
C GLU A 474 -27.58 19.90 -12.75
N PRO A 475 -28.49 20.92 -12.89
CA PRO A 475 -28.25 22.24 -12.33
C PRO A 475 -28.30 22.17 -10.80
N ILE A 476 -27.40 22.90 -10.16
CA ILE A 476 -27.29 23.01 -8.70
C ILE A 476 -27.18 24.49 -8.35
N VAL A 477 -28.00 24.94 -7.41
CA VAL A 477 -27.95 26.32 -6.91
C VAL A 477 -28.07 26.30 -5.40
N MET A 478 -27.14 27.00 -4.72
CA MET A 478 -27.18 27.17 -3.27
C MET A 478 -27.17 28.65 -2.90
N VAL A 479 -28.05 29.01 -2.00
CA VAL A 479 -28.09 30.35 -1.40
C VAL A 479 -27.68 30.21 0.06
N VAL A 480 -26.69 30.99 0.47
CA VAL A 480 -26.22 31.06 1.85
C VAL A 480 -26.45 32.45 2.39
N VAL A 481 -26.97 32.53 3.59
CA VAL A 481 -27.18 33.77 4.35
C VAL A 481 -26.42 33.65 5.67
N ALA A 482 -25.42 34.50 5.84
CA ALA A 482 -24.60 34.60 7.02
C ALA A 482 -24.17 36.08 7.25
N PRO A 483 -23.85 36.49 8.48
CA PRO A 483 -23.20 37.78 8.70
C PRO A 483 -21.87 37.87 7.97
N TYR A 484 -21.38 39.08 7.74
CA TYR A 484 -19.98 39.27 7.31
C TYR A 484 -19.07 39.09 8.51
N ASP A 485 -18.09 38.25 8.42
CA ASP A 485 -17.05 38.11 9.44
C ASP A 485 -16.19 39.37 9.48
N GLY A 486 -16.29 40.12 10.56
CA GLY A 486 -15.47 41.30 10.84
C GLY A 486 -14.20 40.98 11.63
N SER A 487 -14.14 39.82 12.23
CA SER A 487 -13.10 39.40 13.19
C SER A 487 -11.96 38.56 12.57
N TYR A 488 -11.95 38.38 11.23
CA TYR A 488 -10.96 37.54 10.56
C TYR A 488 -9.48 37.91 10.84
N LYS A 489 -9.20 39.15 11.25
CA LYS A 489 -7.86 39.59 11.62
C LYS A 489 -7.49 39.30 13.07
N GLU A 490 -8.47 39.05 13.91
CA GLU A 490 -8.30 38.76 15.34
C GLU A 490 -8.02 37.26 15.57
N PHE A 491 -8.23 36.45 14.53
CA PHE A 491 -8.02 35.00 14.55
C PHE A 491 -6.78 34.66 13.72
N PRO A 492 -5.68 34.23 14.36
CA PRO A 492 -4.52 33.70 13.61
C PRO A 492 -4.96 32.51 12.77
N ASN A 493 -4.27 32.29 11.67
CA ASN A 493 -4.56 31.18 10.75
C ASN A 493 -3.47 30.12 10.85
N GLU A 494 -3.71 29.05 11.60
CA GLU A 494 -2.78 27.94 11.82
C GLU A 494 -3.22 26.66 11.12
N ASP A 495 -4.53 26.40 11.07
CA ASP A 495 -5.09 25.16 10.54
C ASP A 495 -5.90 25.35 9.24
N SER A 496 -6.05 26.56 8.77
CA SER A 496 -6.77 26.91 7.54
C SER A 496 -5.84 27.42 6.43
N LEU A 497 -4.54 27.20 6.54
CA LEU A 497 -3.51 27.69 5.59
C LEU A 497 -3.59 26.99 4.23
N SER A 498 -3.82 25.67 4.19
CA SER A 498 -3.83 24.87 2.96
C SER A 498 -5.21 24.90 2.28
N PHE A 499 -5.78 26.10 2.14
CA PHE A 499 -7.06 26.27 1.46
C PHE A 499 -6.86 26.29 -0.06
N GLU A 500 -7.62 25.48 -0.75
CA GLU A 500 -7.67 25.45 -2.20
C GLU A 500 -9.12 25.49 -2.68
N PHE A 501 -9.45 26.41 -3.59
CA PHE A 501 -10.78 26.53 -4.18
C PHE A 501 -10.86 25.73 -5.46
N ASP A 502 -11.73 24.69 -5.45
CA ASP A 502 -11.97 23.84 -6.59
C ASP A 502 -13.45 23.38 -6.70
N GLU A 503 -13.72 22.45 -7.60
CA GLU A 503 -15.06 21.92 -7.81
C GLU A 503 -15.60 21.08 -6.64
N THR A 504 -14.72 20.58 -5.76
CA THR A 504 -15.11 19.70 -4.66
C THR A 504 -15.70 20.47 -3.49
N ASN A 505 -15.19 21.68 -3.22
CA ASN A 505 -15.63 22.53 -2.11
C ASN A 505 -16.54 23.70 -2.52
N LEU A 506 -16.87 23.82 -3.81
CA LEU A 506 -17.69 24.92 -4.31
C LEU A 506 -19.02 25.08 -3.55
N PHE A 507 -19.68 23.95 -3.19
CA PHE A 507 -20.97 23.94 -2.49
C PHE A 507 -20.86 23.75 -0.98
N ASP A 508 -19.67 23.82 -0.40
CA ASP A 508 -19.52 23.80 1.05
C ASP A 508 -20.05 25.10 1.68
N VAL A 509 -20.71 24.96 2.82
CA VAL A 509 -21.23 26.10 3.57
C VAL A 509 -20.12 26.88 4.28
N ASP A 510 -18.98 26.25 4.53
CA ASP A 510 -17.71 26.82 4.94
C ASP A 510 -16.63 26.10 4.15
N ARG A 511 -15.80 26.84 3.43
CA ARG A 511 -14.78 26.26 2.56
C ARG A 511 -13.40 26.24 3.19
N PHE A 512 -13.20 26.91 4.33
CA PHE A 512 -11.94 26.84 5.04
C PHE A 512 -11.73 25.45 5.65
N PRO A 513 -10.59 24.82 5.45
CA PRO A 513 -10.21 23.66 6.25
C PRO A 513 -9.93 24.11 7.68
N GLY A 514 -10.08 23.21 8.64
CA GLY A 514 -9.83 23.53 10.04
C GLY A 514 -10.88 24.43 10.70
N HIS A 515 -10.46 25.19 11.70
CA HIS A 515 -11.39 25.98 12.54
C HIS A 515 -10.93 27.42 12.77
N ASP A 516 -9.79 27.86 12.28
CA ASP A 516 -9.29 29.20 12.53
C ASP A 516 -10.03 30.25 11.70
N GLN A 517 -10.24 29.97 10.45
CA GLN A 517 -10.97 30.85 9.55
C GLN A 517 -12.43 30.41 9.38
N TRP A 518 -13.27 31.35 8.90
CA TRP A 518 -14.68 31.14 8.65
C TRP A 518 -15.17 31.91 7.42
N GLU A 519 -15.97 31.28 6.59
CA GLU A 519 -16.54 31.93 5.42
C GLU A 519 -17.88 32.63 5.73
N GLY A 520 -17.81 33.86 6.19
CA GLY A 520 -18.99 34.72 6.40
C GLY A 520 -19.53 35.36 5.12
N GLY A 521 -20.66 36.05 5.28
CA GLY A 521 -21.33 36.84 4.26
C GLY A 521 -22.31 36.07 3.38
N PRO A 522 -23.39 36.78 2.88
CA PRO A 522 -24.36 36.17 1.98
C PRO A 522 -23.73 35.86 0.62
N ARG A 523 -24.17 34.73 0.00
CA ARG A 523 -23.67 34.29 -1.31
C ARG A 523 -24.63 33.40 -2.05
N LEU A 524 -24.53 33.43 -3.37
CA LEU A 524 -25.19 32.54 -4.31
C LEU A 524 -24.14 31.67 -4.99
N VAL A 525 -24.30 30.36 -4.95
CA VAL A 525 -23.42 29.40 -5.63
C VAL A 525 -24.24 28.73 -6.72
N ALA A 526 -23.69 28.65 -7.92
CA ALA A 526 -24.34 28.00 -9.05
C ALA A 526 -23.36 27.04 -9.73
N GLY A 527 -23.85 25.89 -10.12
CA GLY A 527 -23.10 24.89 -10.87
C GLY A 527 -23.98 24.04 -11.78
N LEU A 528 -23.32 23.45 -12.74
CA LEU A 528 -23.96 22.54 -13.70
C LEU A 528 -23.10 21.28 -13.81
N ARG A 529 -23.72 20.13 -13.59
CA ARG A 529 -23.12 18.82 -13.85
C ARG A 529 -23.77 18.21 -15.08
N TRP A 530 -22.96 17.74 -16.01
CA TRP A 530 -23.43 17.04 -17.19
C TRP A 530 -22.67 15.72 -17.33
N GLY A 531 -23.40 14.60 -17.31
CA GLY A 531 -22.87 13.27 -17.53
C GLY A 531 -23.47 12.63 -18.77
N PHE A 532 -22.62 12.01 -19.56
CA PHE A 532 -23.00 11.13 -20.66
C PHE A 532 -22.37 9.76 -20.44
N TYR A 533 -23.17 8.72 -20.46
CA TYR A 533 -22.78 7.34 -20.20
C TYR A 533 -23.23 6.49 -21.39
N GLY A 534 -22.28 6.06 -22.20
CA GLY A 534 -22.47 5.17 -23.34
C GLY A 534 -22.35 3.69 -22.96
N PRO A 535 -22.19 2.80 -23.93
CA PRO A 535 -21.99 1.38 -23.71
C PRO A 535 -20.66 1.11 -22.97
N GLY A 536 -20.66 0.12 -22.08
CA GLY A 536 -19.50 -0.19 -21.25
C GLY A 536 -19.18 0.95 -20.29
N THR A 537 -17.92 1.35 -20.22
CA THR A 537 -17.45 2.50 -19.41
C THR A 537 -17.22 3.75 -20.25
N THR A 538 -17.62 3.75 -21.54
CA THR A 538 -17.44 4.94 -22.39
C THR A 538 -18.39 6.05 -21.96
N GLY A 539 -17.84 7.22 -21.70
CA GLY A 539 -18.65 8.37 -21.28
C GLY A 539 -17.82 9.58 -20.92
N PHE A 540 -18.50 10.66 -20.56
CA PHE A 540 -17.86 11.83 -19.97
C PHE A 540 -18.72 12.41 -18.83
N ARG A 541 -18.04 13.13 -17.94
CA ARG A 541 -18.66 13.96 -16.90
C ARG A 541 -18.01 15.32 -16.96
N ILE A 542 -18.83 16.34 -16.96
CA ILE A 542 -18.40 17.75 -16.91
C ILE A 542 -19.08 18.39 -15.71
N PHE A 543 -18.32 19.10 -14.93
CA PHE A 543 -18.81 19.98 -13.89
C PHE A 543 -18.21 21.37 -14.08
N ILE A 544 -19.01 22.40 -13.91
CA ILE A 544 -18.57 23.80 -13.90
C ILE A 544 -19.42 24.57 -12.90
N GLY A 545 -18.78 25.48 -12.17
CA GLY A 545 -19.51 26.30 -11.22
C GLY A 545 -18.78 27.55 -10.76
N GLN A 546 -19.52 28.43 -10.07
CA GLN A 546 -19.06 29.75 -9.66
C GLN A 546 -19.82 30.22 -8.42
N ASN A 547 -19.18 31.06 -7.61
CA ASN A 547 -19.76 31.72 -6.45
C ASN A 547 -19.91 33.22 -6.70
N LEU A 548 -21.05 33.78 -6.27
CA LEU A 548 -21.41 35.19 -6.41
C LEU A 548 -21.75 35.76 -5.02
N ARG A 549 -21.24 36.95 -4.70
CA ARG A 549 -21.55 37.62 -3.42
C ARG A 549 -21.68 39.12 -3.57
N PRO A 550 -22.48 39.80 -2.72
CA PRO A 550 -22.69 41.24 -2.82
C PRO A 550 -21.40 42.07 -2.55
N ASN A 551 -20.56 41.63 -1.64
CA ASN A 551 -19.34 42.31 -1.21
C ASN A 551 -18.16 41.35 -1.23
N ASN A 552 -16.93 41.89 -1.35
CA ASN A 552 -15.69 41.12 -1.23
C ASN A 552 -15.59 40.47 0.15
N ASN A 553 -15.07 39.26 0.21
CA ASN A 553 -14.74 38.59 1.47
C ASN A 553 -13.22 38.67 1.71
N ARG A 554 -12.84 39.41 2.77
CA ARG A 554 -11.43 39.67 3.09
C ARG A 554 -10.77 38.56 3.92
N ALA A 555 -11.53 37.57 4.39
CA ALA A 555 -10.97 36.38 5.03
C ALA A 555 -10.19 35.51 4.02
N PHE A 556 -10.57 35.58 2.75
CA PHE A 556 -9.82 34.92 1.68
C PHE A 556 -8.67 35.78 1.17
N ASP A 557 -7.56 35.13 0.85
CA ASP A 557 -6.44 35.75 0.16
C ASP A 557 -6.84 36.16 -1.27
N VAL A 558 -6.08 37.10 -1.86
CA VAL A 558 -6.29 37.56 -3.24
C VAL A 558 -6.20 36.41 -4.23
N SER A 559 -5.22 35.56 -4.03
CA SER A 559 -4.92 34.40 -4.86
C SER A 559 -5.93 33.25 -4.77
N SER A 560 -6.79 33.23 -3.73
CA SER A 560 -7.75 32.16 -3.51
C SER A 560 -8.82 32.03 -4.60
N GLY A 561 -9.03 33.06 -5.43
CA GLY A 561 -10.13 33.12 -6.40
C GLY A 561 -11.51 33.31 -5.78
N LEU A 562 -11.62 33.51 -4.45
CA LEU A 562 -12.89 33.67 -3.71
C LEU A 562 -13.06 35.05 -3.05
N ARG A 563 -12.02 35.86 -3.03
CA ARG A 563 -12.07 37.16 -2.36
C ARG A 563 -13.03 38.14 -3.03
N GLY A 564 -13.16 38.09 -4.35
CA GLY A 564 -13.95 39.00 -5.16
C GLY A 564 -15.48 38.79 -5.01
N ARG A 565 -16.25 39.69 -5.59
CA ARG A 565 -17.72 39.57 -5.67
C ARG A 565 -18.16 38.38 -6.52
N VAL A 566 -17.38 38.07 -7.51
CA VAL A 566 -17.53 36.93 -8.40
C VAL A 566 -16.29 36.09 -8.23
N SER A 567 -16.42 34.80 -7.95
CA SER A 567 -15.26 33.92 -7.82
C SER A 567 -14.69 33.55 -9.19
N HIS A 568 -13.49 33.02 -9.21
CA HIS A 568 -13.02 32.27 -10.36
C HIS A 568 -14.01 31.15 -10.70
N ILE A 569 -14.01 30.71 -11.95
CA ILE A 569 -14.79 29.56 -12.39
C ILE A 569 -13.99 28.29 -12.09
N VAL A 570 -14.59 27.36 -11.40
CA VAL A 570 -13.99 26.04 -11.15
C VAL A 570 -14.70 24.96 -11.94
N GLY A 571 -13.96 23.98 -12.40
CA GLY A 571 -14.55 22.89 -13.16
C GLY A 571 -13.69 21.64 -13.26
N GLN A 572 -14.37 20.56 -13.61
CA GLN A 572 -13.78 19.25 -13.86
C GLN A 572 -14.40 18.63 -15.10
N THR A 573 -13.57 18.00 -15.91
CA THR A 573 -13.98 17.19 -17.06
C THR A 573 -13.32 15.84 -16.99
N ASP A 574 -14.09 14.77 -16.93
CA ASP A 574 -13.60 13.38 -17.01
C ASP A 574 -14.11 12.75 -18.30
N LEU A 575 -13.21 12.15 -19.06
CA LEU A 575 -13.49 11.37 -20.24
C LEU A 575 -13.05 9.92 -20.02
N PHE A 576 -13.92 8.96 -20.30
CA PHE A 576 -13.65 7.53 -20.19
C PHE A 576 -13.91 6.85 -21.54
N LEU A 577 -12.94 6.10 -22.04
CA LEU A 577 -13.03 5.39 -23.30
C LEU A 577 -12.60 3.92 -23.15
N PHE A 578 -13.52 3.00 -23.44
CA PHE A 578 -13.25 1.56 -23.59
C PHE A 578 -12.53 0.88 -22.40
N ASP A 579 -12.85 1.25 -21.15
CA ASP A 579 -12.23 0.74 -19.92
C ASP A 579 -10.70 0.96 -19.82
N THR A 580 -10.07 1.44 -20.87
CA THR A 580 -8.61 1.46 -21.01
C THR A 580 -8.01 2.86 -21.10
N VAL A 581 -8.83 3.87 -21.40
CA VAL A 581 -8.35 5.25 -21.53
C VAL A 581 -9.20 6.17 -20.67
N SER A 582 -8.55 6.97 -19.86
CA SER A 582 -9.18 8.06 -19.11
C SER A 582 -8.38 9.35 -19.26
N LEU A 583 -9.10 10.45 -19.32
CA LEU A 583 -8.57 11.81 -19.24
C LEU A 583 -9.36 12.56 -18.19
N SER A 584 -8.68 13.12 -17.21
CA SER A 584 -9.26 14.04 -16.23
C SER A 584 -8.61 15.39 -16.39
N HIS A 585 -9.42 16.43 -16.38
CA HIS A 585 -8.98 17.82 -16.42
C HIS A 585 -9.70 18.58 -15.31
N ARG A 586 -8.95 19.22 -14.43
CA ARG A 586 -9.44 20.11 -13.38
C ARG A 586 -8.87 21.49 -13.60
N PHE A 587 -9.68 22.52 -13.37
CA PHE A 587 -9.24 23.87 -13.61
C PHE A 587 -9.90 24.89 -12.68
N ARG A 588 -9.17 25.97 -12.45
CA ARG A 588 -9.66 27.23 -11.91
C ARG A 588 -9.30 28.34 -12.87
N PHE A 589 -10.31 29.00 -13.41
CA PHE A 589 -10.21 30.01 -14.46
C PHE A 589 -10.63 31.37 -13.93
N ASP A 590 -9.73 32.34 -14.03
CA ASP A 590 -10.02 33.74 -13.76
C ASP A 590 -10.59 34.39 -15.02
N TYR A 591 -11.86 34.83 -14.96
CA TYR A 591 -12.53 35.46 -16.10
C TYR A 591 -12.11 36.93 -16.30
N ASP A 592 -11.53 37.61 -15.29
CA ASP A 592 -11.06 39.00 -15.37
C ASP A 592 -9.73 39.09 -16.12
N THR A 593 -8.80 38.19 -15.86
CA THR A 593 -7.51 38.07 -16.56
C THR A 593 -7.58 37.16 -17.79
N THR A 594 -8.61 36.31 -17.89
CA THR A 594 -8.78 35.27 -18.90
C THR A 594 -7.68 34.20 -18.85
N GLU A 595 -7.15 33.91 -17.65
CA GLU A 595 -6.07 32.97 -17.40
C GLU A 595 -6.54 31.79 -16.56
N PHE A 596 -5.86 30.66 -16.71
CA PHE A 596 -6.01 29.54 -15.81
C PHE A 596 -5.04 29.72 -14.64
N GLU A 597 -5.57 29.88 -13.44
CA GLU A 597 -4.79 29.95 -12.21
C GLU A 597 -4.41 28.57 -11.66
N ARG A 598 -5.14 27.57 -12.10
CA ARG A 598 -4.84 26.16 -11.86
C ARG A 598 -5.32 25.37 -13.07
N ASN A 599 -4.46 24.47 -13.52
CA ASN A 599 -4.72 23.67 -14.69
C ASN A 599 -4.06 22.28 -14.53
N GLU A 600 -4.87 21.26 -14.33
CA GLU A 600 -4.38 19.90 -14.08
C GLU A 600 -4.96 18.95 -15.11
N PHE A 601 -4.07 18.18 -15.73
CA PHE A 601 -4.44 17.09 -16.61
C PHE A 601 -3.87 15.77 -16.09
N GLU A 602 -4.69 14.74 -16.08
CA GLU A 602 -4.26 13.37 -15.89
C GLU A 602 -4.77 12.52 -17.05
N PHE A 603 -3.85 11.95 -17.81
CA PHE A 603 -4.14 11.02 -18.90
C PHE A 603 -3.63 9.63 -18.54
N ILE A 604 -4.49 8.62 -18.62
CA ILE A 604 -4.14 7.22 -18.40
C ILE A 604 -4.60 6.42 -19.61
N ALA A 605 -3.67 5.68 -20.23
CA ALA A 605 -3.97 4.67 -21.23
C ALA A 605 -3.39 3.33 -20.77
N ALA A 606 -4.24 2.33 -20.56
CA ALA A 606 -3.85 1.03 -20.01
C ALA A 606 -4.45 -0.15 -20.81
N PRO A 607 -4.23 -0.26 -22.15
CA PRO A 607 -4.55 -1.47 -22.85
C PRO A 607 -3.63 -2.62 -22.41
N GLU A 608 -3.93 -3.85 -22.80
CA GLU A 608 -3.24 -5.07 -22.32
C GLU A 608 -1.70 -5.03 -22.44
N ARG A 609 -1.16 -4.33 -23.45
CA ARG A 609 0.27 -4.35 -23.75
C ARG A 609 1.08 -3.21 -23.16
N PHE A 610 0.43 -2.12 -22.75
CA PHE A 610 1.15 -1.01 -22.15
C PHE A 610 0.28 -0.24 -21.15
N THR A 611 0.94 0.47 -20.26
CA THR A 611 0.32 1.49 -19.42
C THR A 611 1.11 2.77 -19.56
N LEU A 612 0.44 3.81 -20.03
CA LEU A 612 0.97 5.17 -20.12
C LEU A 612 0.18 6.05 -19.14
N ARG A 613 0.89 6.78 -18.28
CA ARG A 613 0.32 7.84 -17.45
C ARG A 613 1.05 9.13 -17.77
N VAL A 614 0.31 10.18 -18.00
CA VAL A 614 0.85 11.54 -18.17
C VAL A 614 0.06 12.46 -17.26
N GLY A 615 0.76 13.11 -16.35
CA GLY A 615 0.23 14.16 -15.50
C GLY A 615 0.86 15.49 -15.88
N TYR A 616 0.09 16.53 -15.88
CA TYR A 616 0.50 17.91 -16.03
C TYR A 616 -0.18 18.73 -14.94
N ILE A 617 0.56 19.58 -14.29
CA ILE A 617 0.06 20.53 -13.30
C ILE A 617 0.68 21.88 -13.56
N ASP A 618 -0.16 22.91 -13.51
CA ASP A 618 0.20 24.31 -13.64
C ASP A 618 -0.58 25.09 -12.58
N ILE A 619 0.14 25.70 -11.65
CA ILE A 619 -0.40 26.51 -10.55
C ILE A 619 0.37 27.83 -10.56
N SER A 620 -0.35 28.94 -10.78
CA SER A 620 0.26 30.27 -10.85
C SER A 620 0.76 30.75 -9.48
N GLU A 621 1.80 31.59 -9.50
CA GLU A 621 2.47 32.26 -8.35
C GLU A 621 1.48 32.98 -7.42
N ASN A 622 0.38 33.49 -7.96
CA ASN A 622 -0.68 34.15 -7.19
C ASN A 622 -1.36 33.22 -6.17
N PHE A 623 -1.04 31.93 -6.15
CA PHE A 623 -1.56 30.94 -5.20
C PHE A 623 -0.70 30.82 -3.93
N SER A 624 0.21 31.72 -3.71
CA SER A 624 1.16 31.68 -2.61
C SER A 624 0.47 31.74 -1.23
N ILE A 625 0.22 30.58 -0.66
CA ILE A 625 0.30 30.42 0.78
C ILE A 625 1.80 30.36 1.08
N SER A 626 2.37 31.47 1.52
CA SER A 626 3.75 31.62 1.98
C SER A 626 4.79 30.75 1.25
N GLY A 627 5.33 31.23 0.13
CA GLY A 627 6.58 30.71 -0.44
C GLY A 627 6.46 29.59 -1.49
N LEU A 628 5.29 29.26 -2.00
CA LEU A 628 5.17 28.43 -3.20
C LEU A 628 5.37 29.31 -4.43
N GLU A 629 6.49 29.13 -5.12
CA GLU A 629 6.77 29.69 -6.43
C GLU A 629 5.82 29.05 -7.48
N ASP A 630 5.71 29.68 -8.66
CA ASP A 630 5.03 29.09 -9.80
C ASP A 630 5.43 27.62 -9.96
N THR A 631 4.44 26.76 -10.11
CA THR A 631 4.68 25.34 -10.30
C THR A 631 4.08 24.92 -11.63
N GLU A 632 4.93 24.58 -12.59
CA GLU A 632 4.54 24.00 -13.85
C GLU A 632 5.32 22.71 -14.08
N GLU A 633 4.69 21.56 -13.89
CA GLU A 633 5.34 20.26 -13.99
C GLU A 633 4.62 19.31 -14.94
N VAL A 634 5.41 18.51 -15.66
CA VAL A 634 4.93 17.34 -16.36
C VAL A 634 5.59 16.08 -15.82
N ASN A 635 4.79 15.06 -15.58
CA ASN A 635 5.26 13.71 -15.31
C ASN A 635 4.72 12.73 -16.35
N ALA A 636 5.55 11.80 -16.79
CA ALA A 636 5.13 10.74 -17.70
C ALA A 636 5.76 9.42 -17.29
N ASP A 637 4.92 8.38 -17.21
CA ASP A 637 5.32 7.02 -16.88
C ASP A 637 4.79 6.06 -17.94
N LEU A 638 5.68 5.27 -18.51
CA LEU A 638 5.38 4.22 -19.47
C LEU A 638 5.83 2.87 -18.93
N ARG A 639 4.95 1.88 -18.98
CA ARG A 639 5.30 0.46 -18.86
C ARG A 639 4.82 -0.24 -20.11
N LEU A 640 5.73 -0.95 -20.77
CA LEU A 640 5.47 -1.64 -22.01
C LEU A 640 5.78 -3.14 -21.85
N HIS A 641 4.83 -3.98 -22.18
CA HIS A 641 5.04 -5.42 -22.34
C HIS A 641 5.59 -5.70 -23.75
N ILE A 642 6.81 -6.27 -23.83
CA ILE A 642 7.49 -6.47 -25.12
C ILE A 642 7.16 -7.84 -25.70
N ALA A 643 7.51 -8.91 -24.99
CA ALA A 643 7.29 -10.28 -25.44
C ALA A 643 7.39 -11.27 -24.27
N GLY A 644 6.54 -12.30 -24.25
CA GLY A 644 6.53 -13.30 -23.19
C GLY A 644 6.37 -12.66 -21.83
N PHE A 645 7.36 -12.78 -20.97
CA PHE A 645 7.38 -12.25 -19.61
C PHE A 645 8.24 -10.98 -19.44
N TRP A 646 8.72 -10.41 -20.58
CA TRP A 646 9.58 -9.24 -20.59
C TRP A 646 8.81 -7.93 -20.77
N GLY A 647 9.18 -6.95 -19.99
CA GLY A 647 8.70 -5.58 -20.12
C GLY A 647 9.82 -4.56 -19.96
N ILE A 648 9.54 -3.35 -20.41
CA ILE A 648 10.34 -2.16 -20.11
C ILE A 648 9.47 -1.14 -19.41
N PHE A 649 10.11 -0.31 -18.61
CA PHE A 649 9.47 0.87 -18.04
C PHE A 649 10.36 2.09 -18.18
N GLY A 650 9.73 3.25 -18.23
CA GLY A 650 10.39 4.53 -18.25
C GLY A 650 9.53 5.59 -17.61
N GLY A 651 10.14 6.61 -17.04
CA GLY A 651 9.44 7.75 -16.49
C GLY A 651 10.31 8.98 -16.47
N VAL A 652 9.68 10.13 -16.58
CA VAL A 652 10.29 11.45 -16.50
C VAL A 652 9.43 12.36 -15.63
N ARG A 653 10.08 13.19 -14.85
CA ARG A 653 9.49 14.35 -14.17
C ARG A 653 10.27 15.57 -14.58
N TYR A 654 9.58 16.57 -15.08
CA TYR A 654 10.19 17.77 -15.66
C TYR A 654 9.45 19.01 -15.16
N ASP A 655 10.21 19.97 -14.67
CA ASP A 655 9.76 21.31 -14.30
C ASP A 655 9.81 22.18 -15.55
N LEU A 656 8.66 22.76 -15.91
CA LEU A 656 8.47 23.57 -17.12
C LEU A 656 8.56 25.09 -16.84
N THR A 657 8.77 25.50 -15.60
CA THR A 657 8.96 26.91 -15.23
C THR A 657 10.18 27.51 -15.95
N GLU A 658 10.31 28.84 -15.98
CA GLU A 658 11.34 29.55 -16.77
C GLU A 658 12.78 29.09 -16.43
N ASP A 659 13.06 28.87 -15.13
CA ASP A 659 14.34 28.36 -14.64
C ASP A 659 14.32 26.84 -14.38
N GLY A 660 13.26 26.16 -14.83
CA GLY A 660 13.02 24.76 -14.62
C GLY A 660 13.94 23.84 -15.39
N GLY A 661 13.60 22.56 -15.40
CA GLY A 661 14.36 21.53 -16.09
C GLY A 661 13.99 20.11 -15.66
N PRO A 662 14.75 19.13 -16.12
CA PRO A 662 14.47 17.75 -15.74
C PRO A 662 14.77 17.53 -14.25
N LEU A 663 13.77 17.03 -13.51
CA LEU A 663 13.88 16.70 -12.09
C LEU A 663 14.34 15.26 -11.87
N GLN A 664 13.77 14.32 -12.65
CA GLN A 664 14.08 12.92 -12.51
C GLN A 664 13.84 12.16 -13.81
N TYR A 665 14.74 11.21 -14.10
CA TYR A 665 14.54 10.16 -15.07
C TYR A 665 14.57 8.79 -14.38
N ARG A 666 13.74 7.87 -14.83
CA ARG A 666 13.82 6.46 -14.45
C ARG A 666 13.56 5.59 -15.66
N GLY A 667 14.15 4.40 -15.66
CA GLY A 667 13.91 3.44 -16.72
C GLY A 667 14.55 2.11 -16.43
N GLY A 668 14.08 1.07 -17.08
CA GLY A 668 14.62 -0.25 -16.85
C GLY A 668 13.91 -1.33 -17.64
N ILE A 669 14.39 -2.55 -17.39
CA ILE A 669 13.80 -3.77 -17.92
C ILE A 669 13.28 -4.60 -16.77
N VAL A 670 12.18 -5.28 -16.98
CA VAL A 670 11.56 -6.18 -16.03
C VAL A 670 11.25 -7.50 -16.68
N TYR A 671 11.55 -8.59 -15.99
CA TYR A 671 11.07 -9.93 -16.29
C TYR A 671 10.18 -10.37 -15.15
N GLN A 672 8.98 -10.84 -15.46
CA GLN A 672 8.04 -11.27 -14.44
C GLN A 672 7.17 -12.41 -14.94
N ASP A 673 7.38 -13.60 -14.36
CA ASP A 673 6.50 -14.75 -14.54
C ASP A 673 5.87 -15.16 -13.18
N ASP A 674 5.27 -16.32 -13.11
CA ASP A 674 4.57 -16.80 -11.90
C ASP A 674 5.51 -17.13 -10.74
N CYS A 675 6.79 -17.43 -11.00
CA CYS A 675 7.76 -17.89 -10.02
C CYS A 675 8.98 -16.98 -9.83
N PHE A 676 9.20 -16.01 -10.74
CA PHE A 676 10.41 -15.20 -10.75
C PHE A 676 10.11 -13.74 -11.12
N TYR A 677 10.76 -12.84 -10.44
CA TYR A 677 10.77 -11.41 -10.74
C TYR A 677 12.22 -10.93 -10.82
N PHE A 678 12.54 -10.27 -11.91
CA PHE A 678 13.84 -9.59 -12.09
C PHE A 678 13.58 -8.17 -12.59
N GLU A 679 14.27 -7.20 -12.02
CA GLU A 679 14.27 -5.81 -12.44
C GLU A 679 15.70 -5.28 -12.47
N LEU A 680 16.08 -4.71 -13.60
CA LEU A 680 17.25 -3.86 -13.73
C LEU A 680 16.76 -2.43 -13.99
N GLY A 681 16.96 -1.55 -13.00
CA GLY A 681 16.49 -0.17 -13.02
C GLY A 681 17.62 0.83 -12.99
N LEU A 682 17.43 1.92 -13.72
CA LEU A 682 18.23 3.14 -13.67
C LEU A 682 17.32 4.27 -13.15
N LYS A 683 17.78 5.00 -12.14
CA LYS A 683 17.15 6.23 -11.65
C LYS A 683 18.19 7.34 -11.62
N ARG A 684 17.89 8.47 -12.23
CA ARG A 684 18.70 9.68 -12.15
C ARG A 684 17.87 10.80 -11.53
N LYS A 685 18.25 11.25 -10.36
CA LYS A 685 17.74 12.44 -9.68
C LYS A 685 18.65 13.61 -10.03
N LEU A 686 18.10 14.71 -10.52
CA LEU A 686 18.84 15.89 -10.98
C LEU A 686 18.77 17.05 -10.00
N THR A 687 17.83 16.97 -9.05
CA THR A 687 17.72 17.94 -7.96
C THR A 687 18.78 17.67 -6.90
N SER A 688 19.27 18.74 -6.27
CA SER A 688 20.16 18.71 -5.10
C SER A 688 19.51 19.44 -3.92
N ASP A 689 19.89 19.06 -2.70
CA ASP A 689 19.44 19.70 -1.47
C ASP A 689 20.58 19.58 -0.44
N ARG A 690 21.28 20.68 -0.15
CA ARG A 690 22.40 20.76 0.80
C ARG A 690 23.45 19.64 0.57
N ASP A 691 23.64 18.76 1.56
CA ASP A 691 24.56 17.61 1.47
C ASP A 691 24.04 16.45 0.59
N VAL A 692 22.86 16.59 -0.03
CA VAL A 692 22.26 15.61 -0.94
C VAL A 692 22.40 16.06 -2.39
N PRO A 693 23.46 15.67 -3.12
CA PRO A 693 23.63 16.06 -4.51
C PRO A 693 22.73 15.28 -5.45
N SER A 694 22.70 15.74 -6.72
CA SER A 694 22.10 14.95 -7.80
C SER A 694 22.75 13.57 -7.88
N SER A 695 21.96 12.52 -8.10
CA SER A 695 22.45 11.14 -8.03
C SER A 695 21.98 10.28 -9.20
N THR A 696 22.78 9.25 -9.50
CA THR A 696 22.43 8.20 -10.46
C THR A 696 22.55 6.86 -9.79
N THR A 697 21.45 6.11 -9.74
CA THR A 697 21.38 4.78 -9.13
C THR A 697 21.07 3.75 -10.20
N ILE A 698 21.85 2.69 -10.28
CA ILE A 698 21.56 1.47 -11.04
C ILE A 698 21.31 0.38 -10.02
N GLY A 699 20.10 -0.17 -9.99
CA GLY A 699 19.70 -1.21 -9.03
C GLY A 699 19.30 -2.51 -9.72
N VAL A 700 19.61 -3.61 -9.08
CA VAL A 700 19.16 -4.95 -9.48
C VAL A 700 18.29 -5.51 -8.36
N ARG A 701 17.08 -5.92 -8.71
CA ARG A 701 16.16 -6.60 -7.80
C ARG A 701 15.79 -7.96 -8.35
N VAL A 702 15.91 -8.97 -7.51
CA VAL A 702 15.50 -10.33 -7.80
C VAL A 702 14.55 -10.79 -6.71
N ASN A 703 13.49 -11.50 -7.10
CA ASN A 703 12.58 -12.14 -6.15
C ASN A 703 12.18 -13.51 -6.69
N LEU A 704 12.41 -14.54 -5.88
CA LEU A 704 11.93 -15.90 -6.12
C LEU A 704 10.55 -16.00 -5.46
N ARG A 705 9.49 -15.82 -6.25
CA ARG A 705 8.11 -15.88 -5.74
C ARG A 705 7.85 -17.26 -5.16
N GLN A 706 7.13 -17.33 -4.06
CA GLN A 706 6.77 -18.55 -3.33
C GLN A 706 7.92 -19.22 -2.54
N LEU A 707 9.13 -18.69 -2.55
CA LEU A 707 10.24 -19.23 -1.77
C LEU A 707 10.48 -18.48 -0.44
N GLY A 708 9.81 -17.32 -0.23
CA GLY A 708 9.97 -16.51 0.98
C GLY A 708 9.03 -15.31 1.03
#